data_c4152766377da0b2da9b6ca94df32dd7
#
_entry.id   c4152766377da0b2da9b6ca94df32dd7
#
_cell.length_a   1.000
_cell.length_b   1.000
_cell.length_c   1.000
_cell.angle_alpha   90.00
_cell.angle_beta   90.00
_cell.angle_gamma   90.00
#
_symmetry.space_group_name_H-M   'P 1'
#
loop_
_entity.id
_entity.type
_entity.pdbx_description
1 polymer ?
#
loop_
_entity_poly.entity_id
_entity_poly.type
_entity_poly.pdbx_seq_one_letter_code
_entity_poly.pdbx_strand_id
1 'polypeptide(L)'
;MKKLLLLLSFLPLCIWGNEGMWLPCCLSKQTQQVMKEMGLELSSEQLYNPGGKALANAVVSFGGFCSGVVVSPDGLVFTNHHCGYDAIQQHSSVEHDYLRDGFVADSLSKELPNPDLFVSFLIRTEDVTERVLQAIPVGTKENDRALIVDSISTLLAQEAVANDTLLRAEITPFYGGNEFYLSVYKDYYDVRLVFAPPSSVGKFGGDTDNWVWPRHTGDFSVFRIYADQNNQPAAYSPENVPYHPDYFAPVSLGGYEQGSFCMTMGYPGSTSRYLSSFGIDERINTDNAAMINVRTIKQAIWKNAMEKSDDIRIKYASKYAQSSNYWKNSIGMNQAVKELKVIEKKQALERQLQEWIRREPDKRSKYARVLTELELNYRNRRNAARAMAYFGETFANGPELITAALAVLNFDFEAEESDLERNMRQLLEIYANMDISVDKQVFVAMLKEYAAEVGKEFLPDVYPLIEKDFKGDYQAYVDDLYARSSLETPHGFEQVVKGDTTYVLFDDPAASFAIDMLVKFYEFNQSVEEASMNIEKNERLLNEAMREMEADRVFYPDANSTMRLSFGMVGGYSPKDAIEYSYFTTTKGIFDKIRQYKGDSDFDVLPSVVECLRRKDFGRYATGDGNMNVCFISDNDITGGNSGSGMFNGKGELIGLAFDGNWEAMSGDIVFEPNLQRCIGVDIRYVLYMIEKYGKASCLIDELKLKD
;
A
#
# COMPACT_ATOMS: atom_id res chain seq x y z
N MET A 1 -62.03 7.46 -28.54
CA MET A 1 -60.63 7.05 -28.82
C MET A 1 -59.68 7.86 -27.97
N LYS A 2 -59.30 7.32 -26.80
CA LYS A 2 -58.32 7.97 -25.89
C LYS A 2 -56.94 7.53 -26.30
N LYS A 3 -56.11 8.45 -26.77
CA LYS A 3 -54.69 8.22 -27.01
C LYS A 3 -53.96 8.20 -25.69
N LEU A 4 -53.49 7.06 -25.27
CA LEU A 4 -52.57 6.90 -24.15
C LEU A 4 -51.17 7.33 -24.62
N LEU A 5 -50.71 8.50 -24.18
CA LEU A 5 -49.31 8.90 -24.35
C LEU A 5 -48.51 8.15 -23.28
N LEU A 6 -47.69 7.17 -23.68
CA LEU A 6 -46.62 6.61 -22.88
C LEU A 6 -45.53 7.67 -22.79
N LEU A 7 -45.44 8.40 -21.67
CA LEU A 7 -44.24 9.13 -21.30
C LEU A 7 -43.22 8.09 -20.88
N LEU A 8 -42.30 7.75 -21.74
CA LEU A 8 -41.02 7.16 -21.34
C LEU A 8 -40.23 8.25 -20.58
N SER A 9 -40.28 8.21 -19.29
CA SER A 9 -39.32 8.94 -18.45
C SER A 9 -37.95 8.36 -18.68
N PHE A 10 -37.16 9.02 -19.52
CA PHE A 10 -35.71 8.91 -19.47
C PHE A 10 -35.29 9.47 -18.10
N LEU A 11 -35.20 8.62 -17.10
CA LEU A 11 -34.34 8.89 -15.96
C LEU A 11 -32.92 8.94 -16.53
N PRO A 12 -32.17 10.03 -16.33
CA PRO A 12 -30.75 9.98 -16.59
C PRO A 12 -30.21 8.88 -15.67
N LEU A 13 -29.73 7.80 -16.24
CA LEU A 13 -28.83 6.90 -15.55
C LEU A 13 -27.61 7.76 -15.19
N CYS A 14 -27.61 8.30 -13.97
CA CYS A 14 -26.38 8.72 -13.34
C CYS A 14 -25.52 7.46 -13.27
N ILE A 15 -24.60 7.30 -14.19
CA ILE A 15 -23.57 6.27 -14.17
C ILE A 15 -22.63 6.72 -13.07
N TRP A 16 -22.88 6.24 -11.87
CA TRP A 16 -22.05 6.45 -10.70
C TRP A 16 -20.89 5.49 -10.82
N GLY A 17 -19.68 5.90 -10.46
CA GLY A 17 -18.56 4.99 -10.28
C GLY A 17 -18.99 3.80 -9.45
N ASN A 18 -18.68 2.60 -9.90
CA ASN A 18 -19.08 1.40 -9.17
C ASN A 18 -18.12 1.17 -8.02
N GLU A 19 -18.65 1.35 -6.81
CA GLU A 19 -17.97 0.98 -5.58
C GLU A 19 -17.52 -0.48 -5.62
N GLY A 20 -16.29 -0.74 -5.20
CA GLY A 20 -15.78 -2.08 -4.96
C GLY A 20 -14.50 -2.43 -5.72
N MET A 21 -13.67 -3.20 -5.03
CA MET A 21 -12.46 -3.83 -5.53
C MET A 21 -12.72 -5.33 -5.67
N TRP A 22 -13.12 -5.74 -6.86
CA TRP A 22 -13.69 -7.06 -7.17
C TRP A 22 -12.60 -8.11 -7.39
N LEU A 23 -12.87 -9.36 -6.99
CA LEU A 23 -12.03 -10.49 -7.36
C LEU A 23 -12.24 -10.83 -8.86
N PRO A 24 -11.18 -10.80 -9.69
CA PRO A 24 -11.33 -11.07 -11.13
C PRO A 24 -11.87 -12.47 -11.43
N CYS A 25 -11.54 -13.47 -10.59
CA CYS A 25 -12.04 -14.84 -10.72
C CYS A 25 -13.55 -15.01 -10.47
N CYS A 26 -14.16 -14.06 -9.72
CA CYS A 26 -15.48 -14.26 -9.13
C CYS A 26 -16.45 -13.13 -9.50
N LEU A 27 -16.22 -12.45 -10.64
CA LEU A 27 -17.11 -11.39 -11.13
C LEU A 27 -18.51 -11.92 -11.40
N SER A 28 -19.52 -11.37 -10.74
CA SER A 28 -20.92 -11.74 -10.97
C SER A 28 -21.34 -11.41 -12.41
N LYS A 29 -22.32 -12.13 -12.94
CA LYS A 29 -22.90 -11.82 -14.26
C LYS A 29 -23.45 -10.40 -14.32
N GLN A 30 -24.00 -9.90 -13.20
CA GLN A 30 -24.51 -8.53 -13.10
C GLN A 30 -23.37 -7.52 -13.20
N THR A 31 -22.27 -7.72 -12.45
CA THR A 31 -21.08 -6.85 -12.52
C THR A 31 -20.48 -6.83 -13.92
N GLN A 32 -20.33 -8.00 -14.55
CA GLN A 32 -19.84 -8.12 -15.95
C GLN A 32 -20.73 -7.39 -16.95
N GLN A 33 -22.04 -7.45 -16.76
CA GLN A 33 -22.99 -6.74 -17.63
C GLN A 33 -22.85 -5.24 -17.50
N VAL A 34 -22.73 -4.73 -16.27
CA VAL A 34 -22.49 -3.29 -16.01
C VAL A 34 -21.18 -2.83 -16.67
N MET A 35 -20.08 -3.58 -16.50
CA MET A 35 -18.80 -3.26 -17.15
C MET A 35 -18.92 -3.17 -18.67
N LYS A 36 -19.67 -4.10 -19.31
CA LYS A 36 -19.93 -4.08 -20.76
C LYS A 36 -20.75 -2.87 -21.20
N GLU A 37 -21.77 -2.51 -20.44
CA GLU A 37 -22.60 -1.32 -20.69
C GLU A 37 -21.78 -0.02 -20.55
N MET A 38 -20.76 -0.02 -19.69
CA MET A 38 -19.82 1.09 -19.53
C MET A 38 -18.72 1.13 -20.59
N GLY A 39 -18.53 0.06 -21.38
CA GLY A 39 -17.58 0.06 -22.50
C GLY A 39 -16.49 -1.01 -22.46
N LEU A 40 -16.59 -2.01 -21.57
CA LEU A 40 -15.67 -3.16 -21.57
C LEU A 40 -15.93 -4.04 -22.81
N GLU A 41 -14.89 -4.26 -23.61
CA GLU A 41 -14.93 -5.13 -24.79
C GLU A 41 -14.39 -6.53 -24.52
N LEU A 42 -13.63 -6.72 -23.43
CA LEU A 42 -13.04 -8.01 -23.08
C LEU A 42 -14.07 -9.00 -22.52
N SER A 43 -13.88 -10.27 -22.82
CA SER A 43 -14.59 -11.36 -22.14
C SER A 43 -14.01 -11.63 -20.76
N SER A 44 -14.75 -12.36 -19.90
CA SER A 44 -14.26 -12.76 -18.58
C SER A 44 -12.98 -13.58 -18.67
N GLU A 45 -12.85 -14.45 -19.68
CA GLU A 45 -11.67 -15.28 -19.91
C GLU A 45 -10.45 -14.44 -20.37
N GLN A 46 -10.69 -13.33 -21.06
CA GLN A 46 -9.62 -12.38 -21.44
C GLN A 46 -9.20 -11.50 -20.27
N LEU A 47 -10.09 -11.31 -19.29
CA LEU A 47 -9.75 -10.60 -18.04
C LEU A 47 -8.97 -11.50 -17.08
N TYR A 48 -9.48 -12.71 -16.84
CA TYR A 48 -8.89 -13.66 -15.90
C TYR A 48 -9.03 -15.08 -16.42
N ASN A 49 -7.91 -15.80 -16.53
CA ASN A 49 -7.85 -17.20 -16.91
C ASN A 49 -6.65 -17.89 -16.23
N PRO A 50 -6.88 -18.80 -15.27
CA PRO A 50 -5.80 -19.45 -14.51
C PRO A 50 -4.82 -20.28 -15.34
N GLY A 51 -5.28 -20.80 -16.48
CA GLY A 51 -4.45 -21.64 -17.37
C GLY A 51 -4.01 -20.95 -18.65
N GLY A 52 -4.16 -19.61 -18.76
CA GLY A 52 -4.04 -18.97 -20.04
C GLY A 52 -3.52 -17.55 -20.07
N LYS A 53 -3.73 -16.95 -21.25
CA LYS A 53 -3.25 -15.63 -21.60
C LYS A 53 -4.36 -14.61 -21.38
N ALA A 54 -4.47 -14.09 -20.17
CA ALA A 54 -5.44 -13.08 -19.80
C ALA A 54 -4.76 -11.82 -19.28
N LEU A 55 -5.48 -10.70 -19.23
CA LEU A 55 -4.93 -9.43 -18.75
C LEU A 55 -4.37 -9.52 -17.34
N ALA A 56 -5.02 -10.28 -16.45
CA ALA A 56 -4.53 -10.54 -15.09
C ALA A 56 -3.11 -11.13 -15.05
N ASN A 57 -2.69 -11.88 -16.09
CA ASN A 57 -1.35 -12.45 -16.16
C ASN A 57 -0.25 -11.42 -16.47
N ALA A 58 -0.61 -10.20 -16.89
CA ALA A 58 0.33 -9.09 -17.03
C ALA A 58 0.48 -8.27 -15.74
N VAL A 59 -0.38 -8.47 -14.74
CA VAL A 59 -0.40 -7.69 -13.50
C VAL A 59 0.33 -8.44 -12.40
N VAL A 60 1.27 -7.79 -11.75
CA VAL A 60 2.10 -8.38 -10.70
C VAL A 60 1.95 -7.64 -9.38
N SER A 61 2.09 -8.37 -8.27
CA SER A 61 2.41 -7.76 -7.00
C SER A 61 3.89 -7.39 -7.00
N PHE A 62 4.20 -6.13 -6.76
CA PHE A 62 5.54 -5.59 -6.78
C PHE A 62 6.04 -5.41 -5.34
N GLY A 63 7.01 -6.23 -4.94
CA GLY A 63 7.57 -6.23 -3.60
C GLY A 63 6.59 -6.61 -2.48
N GLY A 64 5.35 -7.02 -2.80
CA GLY A 64 4.30 -7.29 -1.81
C GLY A 64 3.57 -6.05 -1.27
N PHE A 65 3.98 -4.83 -1.68
CA PHE A 65 3.44 -3.56 -1.17
C PHE A 65 2.87 -2.64 -2.27
N CYS A 66 3.23 -2.88 -3.52
CA CYS A 66 2.75 -2.14 -4.70
C CYS A 66 2.26 -3.12 -5.78
N SER A 67 1.81 -2.56 -6.88
CA SER A 67 1.44 -3.29 -8.10
C SER A 67 2.38 -2.92 -9.25
N GLY A 68 2.40 -3.74 -10.29
CA GLY A 68 3.13 -3.46 -11.52
C GLY A 68 2.45 -4.10 -12.72
N VAL A 69 2.84 -3.67 -13.92
CA VAL A 69 2.32 -4.21 -15.18
C VAL A 69 3.48 -4.63 -16.08
N VAL A 70 3.47 -5.88 -16.51
CA VAL A 70 4.41 -6.39 -17.53
C VAL A 70 3.95 -5.90 -18.89
N VAL A 71 4.82 -5.18 -19.63
CA VAL A 71 4.49 -4.47 -20.87
C VAL A 71 5.29 -4.91 -22.08
N SER A 72 6.24 -5.83 -21.92
CA SER A 72 7.08 -6.33 -23.02
C SER A 72 7.23 -7.85 -23.00
N PRO A 73 7.60 -8.46 -24.14
CA PRO A 73 7.92 -9.89 -24.20
C PRO A 73 9.21 -10.25 -23.46
N ASP A 74 10.01 -9.27 -23.07
CA ASP A 74 11.30 -9.43 -22.38
C ASP A 74 11.23 -8.93 -20.92
N GLY A 75 10.06 -9.05 -20.30
CA GLY A 75 9.86 -8.88 -18.86
C GLY A 75 9.95 -7.45 -18.31
N LEU A 76 9.80 -6.39 -19.16
CA LEU A 76 9.70 -5.02 -18.65
C LEU A 76 8.45 -4.85 -17.80
N VAL A 77 8.61 -4.26 -16.62
CA VAL A 77 7.55 -3.94 -15.67
C VAL A 77 7.47 -2.43 -15.49
N PHE A 78 6.30 -1.86 -15.71
CA PHE A 78 6.00 -0.49 -15.32
C PHE A 78 5.35 -0.48 -13.94
N THR A 79 5.86 0.37 -13.06
CA THR A 79 5.30 0.67 -11.74
C THR A 79 5.48 2.15 -11.41
N ASN A 80 5.12 2.59 -10.23
CA ASN A 80 5.34 3.97 -9.83
C ASN A 80 6.78 4.27 -9.42
N HIS A 81 7.15 5.54 -9.48
CA HIS A 81 8.43 6.04 -8.97
C HIS A 81 8.53 5.82 -7.45
N HIS A 82 7.46 6.11 -6.71
CA HIS A 82 7.45 5.91 -5.27
C HIS A 82 7.49 4.43 -4.88
N CYS A 83 7.01 3.51 -5.71
CA CYS A 83 7.17 2.07 -5.50
C CYS A 83 8.62 1.61 -5.69
N GLY A 84 9.34 2.21 -6.63
CA GLY A 84 10.75 1.97 -6.88
C GLY A 84 11.69 2.82 -6.04
N TYR A 85 11.17 3.69 -5.16
CA TYR A 85 11.94 4.75 -4.52
C TYR A 85 13.08 4.20 -3.65
N ASP A 86 12.82 3.15 -2.90
CA ASP A 86 13.80 2.47 -2.07
C ASP A 86 14.91 1.84 -2.92
N ALA A 87 14.55 1.11 -3.98
CA ALA A 87 15.52 0.55 -4.93
C ALA A 87 16.40 1.63 -5.58
N ILE A 88 15.81 2.79 -5.95
CA ILE A 88 16.58 3.92 -6.50
C ILE A 88 17.51 4.50 -5.43
N GLN A 89 17.04 4.60 -4.18
CA GLN A 89 17.84 5.09 -3.05
C GLN A 89 19.05 4.19 -2.77
N GLN A 90 18.88 2.87 -2.73
CA GLN A 90 19.94 1.89 -2.47
C GLN A 90 21.10 2.00 -3.48
N HIS A 91 20.80 2.42 -4.71
CA HIS A 91 21.82 2.66 -5.75
C HIS A 91 22.34 4.10 -5.78
N SER A 92 21.83 4.97 -4.93
CA SER A 92 22.22 6.40 -4.89
C SER A 92 23.36 6.66 -3.91
N SER A 93 24.25 7.57 -4.28
CA SER A 93 25.30 8.12 -3.43
C SER A 93 25.41 9.63 -3.68
N VAL A 94 26.25 10.33 -2.91
CA VAL A 94 26.51 11.76 -3.16
C VAL A 94 27.13 11.99 -4.54
N GLU A 95 27.95 11.05 -5.03
CA GLU A 95 28.59 11.10 -6.35
C GLU A 95 27.65 10.68 -7.49
N HIS A 96 26.68 9.80 -7.20
CA HIS A 96 25.71 9.25 -8.14
C HIS A 96 24.29 9.32 -7.55
N ASP A 97 23.73 10.52 -7.51
CA ASP A 97 22.41 10.76 -6.93
C ASP A 97 21.29 10.42 -7.93
N TYR A 98 20.98 9.11 -8.08
CA TYR A 98 19.91 8.65 -8.97
C TYR A 98 18.51 9.09 -8.54
N LEU A 99 18.30 9.41 -7.26
CA LEU A 99 17.06 10.05 -6.80
C LEU A 99 16.90 11.43 -7.44
N ARG A 100 17.94 12.27 -7.40
CA ARG A 100 17.91 13.62 -7.94
C ARG A 100 17.97 13.63 -9.47
N ASP A 101 18.91 12.87 -10.06
CA ASP A 101 19.29 13.00 -11.48
C ASP A 101 18.56 12.01 -12.39
N GLY A 102 17.92 10.97 -11.81
CA GLY A 102 17.34 9.85 -12.52
C GLY A 102 18.36 8.79 -12.91
N PHE A 103 17.89 7.68 -13.45
CA PHE A 103 18.70 6.55 -13.91
C PHE A 103 18.21 6.03 -15.25
N VAL A 104 19.13 5.64 -16.14
CA VAL A 104 18.86 4.97 -17.41
C VAL A 104 19.90 3.89 -17.64
N ALA A 105 19.48 2.63 -17.75
CA ALA A 105 20.33 1.56 -18.23
C ALA A 105 20.40 1.61 -19.76
N ASP A 106 21.58 1.76 -20.34
CA ASP A 106 21.80 1.77 -21.79
C ASP A 106 21.97 0.36 -22.40
N SER A 107 21.98 -0.64 -21.56
CA SER A 107 22.14 -2.05 -21.94
C SER A 107 21.70 -2.97 -20.78
N LEU A 108 21.34 -4.23 -21.08
CA LEU A 108 20.95 -5.23 -20.08
C LEU A 108 22.00 -5.41 -18.98
N SER A 109 23.30 -5.31 -19.32
CA SER A 109 24.40 -5.47 -18.37
C SER A 109 24.54 -4.30 -17.38
N LYS A 110 23.84 -3.19 -17.60
CA LYS A 110 23.84 -2.01 -16.73
C LYS A 110 22.54 -1.87 -15.94
N GLU A 111 21.60 -2.76 -16.13
CA GLU A 111 20.41 -2.83 -15.29
C GLU A 111 20.81 -3.22 -13.85
N LEU A 112 20.35 -2.46 -12.86
CA LEU A 112 20.82 -2.56 -11.48
C LEU A 112 20.00 -3.60 -10.69
N PRO A 113 20.64 -4.65 -10.13
CA PRO A 113 19.93 -5.69 -9.39
C PRO A 113 19.45 -5.20 -8.02
N ASN A 114 18.30 -5.68 -7.58
CA ASN A 114 17.71 -5.38 -6.28
C ASN A 114 17.44 -6.68 -5.53
N PRO A 115 18.40 -7.18 -4.72
CA PRO A 115 18.36 -8.53 -4.15
C PRO A 115 17.16 -8.82 -3.24
N ASP A 116 16.59 -7.79 -2.61
CA ASP A 116 15.46 -7.93 -1.68
C ASP A 116 14.11 -7.58 -2.33
N LEU A 117 14.11 -7.25 -3.63
CA LEU A 117 12.92 -6.98 -4.41
C LEU A 117 12.48 -8.21 -5.18
N PHE A 118 11.18 -8.51 -5.12
CA PHE A 118 10.57 -9.60 -5.88
C PHE A 118 9.28 -9.14 -6.55
N VAL A 119 8.83 -9.92 -7.52
CA VAL A 119 7.50 -9.77 -8.11
C VAL A 119 6.75 -11.10 -8.07
N SER A 120 5.45 -11.04 -7.75
CA SER A 120 4.59 -12.23 -7.69
C SER A 120 3.54 -12.20 -8.80
N PHE A 121 3.48 -13.28 -9.56
CA PHE A 121 2.40 -13.54 -10.52
C PHE A 121 1.32 -14.40 -9.87
N LEU A 122 0.07 -13.95 -9.92
CA LEU A 122 -1.06 -14.79 -9.55
C LEU A 122 -1.29 -15.88 -10.61
N ILE A 123 -1.19 -17.13 -10.22
CA ILE A 123 -1.45 -18.28 -11.09
C ILE A 123 -2.95 -18.64 -11.08
N ARG A 124 -3.55 -18.76 -9.88
CA ARG A 124 -4.97 -19.03 -9.72
C ARG A 124 -5.49 -18.62 -8.35
N THR A 125 -6.79 -18.39 -8.29
CA THR A 125 -7.54 -18.19 -7.03
C THR A 125 -8.72 -19.16 -7.02
N GLU A 126 -8.98 -19.81 -5.88
CA GLU A 126 -10.04 -20.80 -5.68
C GLU A 126 -10.82 -20.48 -4.38
N ASP A 127 -12.14 -20.62 -4.41
CA ASP A 127 -12.98 -20.56 -3.20
C ASP A 127 -12.83 -21.87 -2.42
N VAL A 128 -12.30 -21.79 -1.21
CA VAL A 128 -12.09 -22.91 -0.28
C VAL A 128 -12.92 -22.76 0.99
N THR A 129 -13.89 -21.84 0.98
CA THR A 129 -14.73 -21.51 2.13
C THR A 129 -15.36 -22.74 2.78
N GLU A 130 -15.97 -23.61 1.99
CA GLU A 130 -16.64 -24.81 2.50
C GLU A 130 -15.65 -25.76 3.18
N ARG A 131 -14.46 -25.94 2.60
CA ARG A 131 -13.40 -26.81 3.17
C ARG A 131 -12.92 -26.28 4.52
N VAL A 132 -12.72 -24.97 4.65
CA VAL A 132 -12.28 -24.33 5.90
C VAL A 132 -13.38 -24.38 6.95
N LEU A 133 -14.61 -23.99 6.60
CA LEU A 133 -15.70 -23.91 7.57
C LEU A 133 -16.16 -25.29 8.07
N GLN A 134 -16.12 -26.34 7.24
CA GLN A 134 -16.42 -27.72 7.67
C GLN A 134 -15.41 -28.29 8.67
N ALA A 135 -14.19 -27.78 8.69
CA ALA A 135 -13.17 -28.19 9.65
C ALA A 135 -13.44 -27.63 11.06
N ILE A 136 -14.32 -26.62 11.21
CA ILE A 136 -14.62 -25.97 12.48
C ILE A 136 -15.83 -26.61 13.15
N PRO A 137 -15.68 -27.34 14.29
CA PRO A 137 -16.79 -27.97 14.99
C PRO A 137 -17.81 -26.92 15.48
N VAL A 138 -19.08 -27.30 15.53
CA VAL A 138 -20.15 -26.47 16.04
C VAL A 138 -19.90 -26.14 17.52
N GLY A 139 -19.95 -24.87 17.88
CA GLY A 139 -19.73 -24.41 19.26
C GLY A 139 -18.27 -24.19 19.66
N THR A 140 -17.35 -24.26 18.69
CA THR A 140 -15.93 -23.92 18.89
C THR A 140 -15.80 -22.49 19.44
N LYS A 141 -14.95 -22.30 20.45
CA LYS A 141 -14.59 -20.98 20.98
C LYS A 141 -13.76 -20.23 19.95
N GLU A 142 -13.77 -18.90 20.00
CA GLU A 142 -13.09 -18.06 18.98
C GLU A 142 -11.57 -18.31 18.93
N ASN A 143 -10.89 -18.49 20.07
CA ASN A 143 -9.47 -18.87 20.09
C ASN A 143 -9.20 -20.18 19.37
N ASP A 144 -10.00 -21.20 19.68
CA ASP A 144 -9.85 -22.52 19.05
C ASP A 144 -10.18 -22.45 17.56
N ARG A 145 -11.15 -21.56 17.18
CA ARG A 145 -11.51 -21.32 15.78
C ARG A 145 -10.33 -20.76 15.01
N ALA A 146 -9.63 -19.76 15.54
CA ALA A 146 -8.46 -19.17 14.89
C ALA A 146 -7.36 -20.21 14.62
N LEU A 147 -7.04 -21.04 15.62
CA LEU A 147 -6.06 -22.12 15.49
C LEU A 147 -6.47 -23.18 14.46
N ILE A 148 -7.77 -23.54 14.40
CA ILE A 148 -8.27 -24.50 13.41
C ILE A 148 -8.19 -23.91 12.01
N VAL A 149 -8.59 -22.64 11.83
CA VAL A 149 -8.48 -21.92 10.56
C VAL A 149 -7.04 -21.88 10.09
N ASP A 150 -6.09 -21.53 10.94
CA ASP A 150 -4.67 -21.48 10.63
C ASP A 150 -4.15 -22.88 10.20
N SER A 151 -4.45 -23.91 10.99
CA SER A 151 -4.02 -25.29 10.70
C SER A 151 -4.56 -25.82 9.38
N ILE A 152 -5.85 -25.61 9.11
CA ILE A 152 -6.45 -26.06 7.84
C ILE A 152 -5.96 -25.22 6.66
N SER A 153 -5.73 -23.93 6.85
CA SER A 153 -5.18 -23.04 5.83
C SER A 153 -3.78 -23.48 5.43
N THR A 154 -2.92 -23.79 6.40
CA THR A 154 -1.58 -24.32 6.16
C THR A 154 -1.63 -25.62 5.36
N LEU A 155 -2.50 -26.56 5.76
CA LEU A 155 -2.67 -27.84 5.06
C LEU A 155 -3.11 -27.63 3.60
N LEU A 156 -4.13 -26.79 3.38
CA LEU A 156 -4.67 -26.53 2.05
C LEU A 156 -3.66 -25.81 1.15
N ALA A 157 -2.87 -24.89 1.71
CA ALA A 157 -1.79 -24.22 0.99
C ALA A 157 -0.71 -25.22 0.56
N GLN A 158 -0.28 -26.11 1.45
CA GLN A 158 0.67 -27.18 1.12
C GLN A 158 0.14 -28.14 0.05
N GLU A 159 -1.12 -28.54 0.15
CA GLU A 159 -1.77 -29.37 -0.88
C GLU A 159 -1.79 -28.68 -2.25
N ALA A 160 -2.03 -27.37 -2.28
CA ALA A 160 -2.19 -26.60 -3.52
C ALA A 160 -0.92 -26.48 -4.35
N VAL A 161 0.23 -26.46 -3.71
CA VAL A 161 1.55 -26.42 -4.36
C VAL A 161 2.15 -27.81 -4.53
N ALA A 162 1.64 -28.79 -3.79
CA ALA A 162 2.07 -30.19 -3.81
C ALA A 162 3.61 -30.33 -3.72
N ASN A 163 4.26 -30.68 -4.86
CA ASN A 163 5.71 -30.86 -4.93
C ASN A 163 6.40 -29.77 -5.76
N ASP A 164 5.70 -28.72 -6.15
CA ASP A 164 6.26 -27.61 -6.93
C ASP A 164 6.79 -26.53 -5.99
N THR A 165 8.10 -26.56 -5.74
CA THR A 165 8.80 -25.61 -4.87
C THR A 165 8.92 -24.20 -5.46
N LEU A 166 8.55 -24.01 -6.73
CA LEU A 166 8.52 -22.69 -7.38
C LEU A 166 7.20 -21.94 -7.15
N LEU A 167 6.23 -22.61 -6.54
CA LEU A 167 4.92 -22.02 -6.22
C LEU A 167 4.80 -21.74 -4.73
N ARG A 168 4.14 -20.64 -4.42
CA ARG A 168 3.69 -20.27 -3.09
C ARG A 168 2.18 -20.22 -3.06
N ALA A 169 1.56 -20.72 -2.02
CA ALA A 169 0.12 -20.65 -1.82
C ALA A 169 -0.22 -20.06 -0.46
N GLU A 170 -1.31 -19.34 -0.43
CA GLU A 170 -1.85 -18.75 0.80
C GLU A 170 -3.37 -18.80 0.79
N ILE A 171 -3.97 -18.92 1.98
CA ILE A 171 -5.41 -18.78 2.15
C ILE A 171 -5.71 -17.51 2.88
N THR A 172 -6.47 -16.65 2.24
CA THR A 172 -6.81 -15.34 2.75
C THR A 172 -8.27 -15.30 3.19
N PRO A 173 -8.59 -14.77 4.40
CA PRO A 173 -9.96 -14.57 4.84
C PRO A 173 -10.59 -13.35 4.14
N PHE A 174 -11.87 -13.48 3.83
CA PHE A 174 -12.73 -12.45 3.25
C PHE A 174 -13.95 -12.23 4.12
N TYR A 175 -14.51 -11.02 4.05
CA TYR A 175 -15.71 -10.66 4.83
C TYR A 175 -15.57 -10.93 6.34
N GLY A 176 -14.39 -10.59 6.89
CA GLY A 176 -14.09 -10.83 8.30
C GLY A 176 -13.92 -12.31 8.67
N GLY A 177 -13.60 -13.18 7.72
CA GLY A 177 -13.47 -14.64 7.91
C GLY A 177 -14.78 -15.41 7.78
N ASN A 178 -15.74 -14.86 7.03
CA ASN A 178 -16.94 -15.56 6.59
C ASN A 178 -16.72 -16.37 5.30
N GLU A 179 -15.72 -15.98 4.50
CA GLU A 179 -15.30 -16.68 3.29
C GLU A 179 -13.77 -16.82 3.27
N PHE A 180 -13.26 -17.80 2.50
CA PHE A 180 -11.82 -18.07 2.40
C PHE A 180 -11.45 -18.41 0.96
N TYR A 181 -10.40 -17.77 0.46
CA TYR A 181 -9.90 -18.00 -0.89
C TYR A 181 -8.44 -18.43 -0.85
N LEU A 182 -8.14 -19.48 -1.58
CA LEU A 182 -6.78 -19.96 -1.83
C LEU A 182 -6.23 -19.20 -3.05
N SER A 183 -5.08 -18.56 -2.92
CA SER A 183 -4.34 -17.96 -4.03
C SER A 183 -2.99 -18.66 -4.18
N VAL A 184 -2.62 -18.98 -5.42
CA VAL A 184 -1.33 -19.58 -5.76
C VAL A 184 -0.53 -18.58 -6.58
N TYR A 185 0.72 -18.36 -6.17
CA TYR A 185 1.64 -17.39 -6.78
C TYR A 185 2.92 -18.06 -7.29
N LYS A 186 3.57 -17.38 -8.22
CA LYS A 186 4.92 -17.66 -8.67
C LYS A 186 5.76 -16.40 -8.49
N ASP A 187 6.81 -16.50 -7.66
CA ASP A 187 7.60 -15.34 -7.22
C ASP A 187 8.95 -15.33 -7.97
N TYR A 188 9.32 -14.17 -8.55
CA TYR A 188 10.60 -13.94 -9.23
C TYR A 188 11.44 -12.97 -8.42
N TYR A 189 12.70 -13.33 -8.14
CA TYR A 189 13.59 -12.65 -7.19
C TYR A 189 14.72 -11.85 -7.85
N ASP A 190 14.95 -11.99 -9.15
CA ASP A 190 15.91 -11.16 -9.89
C ASP A 190 15.13 -10.05 -10.62
N VAL A 191 14.95 -8.92 -9.93
CA VAL A 191 14.25 -7.74 -10.43
C VAL A 191 15.24 -6.58 -10.50
N ARG A 192 15.48 -6.04 -11.70
CA ARG A 192 16.50 -5.02 -11.92
C ARG A 192 15.89 -3.68 -12.33
N LEU A 193 16.45 -2.59 -11.78
CA LEU A 193 16.09 -1.23 -12.17
C LEU A 193 16.63 -0.93 -13.56
N VAL A 194 15.74 -0.49 -14.46
CA VAL A 194 16.04 -0.17 -15.86
C VAL A 194 15.99 1.33 -16.12
N PHE A 195 14.94 1.98 -15.59
CA PHE A 195 14.75 3.42 -15.77
C PHE A 195 14.04 4.02 -14.55
N ALA A 196 14.55 5.16 -14.09
CA ALA A 196 13.88 6.03 -13.15
C ALA A 196 13.97 7.48 -13.63
N PRO A 197 12.87 8.21 -13.74
CA PRO A 197 12.96 9.65 -13.96
C PRO A 197 13.56 10.34 -12.74
N PRO A 198 14.13 11.54 -12.89
CA PRO A 198 14.52 12.37 -11.74
C PRO A 198 13.34 12.59 -10.78
N SER A 199 13.61 12.71 -9.47
CA SER A 199 12.55 13.04 -8.49
C SER A 199 11.78 14.31 -8.85
N SER A 200 12.41 15.26 -9.54
CA SER A 200 11.75 16.45 -10.08
C SER A 200 10.67 16.14 -11.15
N VAL A 201 10.56 14.89 -11.60
CA VAL A 201 9.48 14.36 -12.44
C VAL A 201 8.66 13.34 -11.64
N GLY A 202 9.33 12.31 -11.09
CA GLY A 202 8.70 11.18 -10.40
C GLY A 202 8.01 11.55 -9.09
N LYS A 203 8.46 12.65 -8.47
CA LYS A 203 7.91 13.20 -7.21
C LYS A 203 7.61 14.71 -7.32
N PHE A 204 7.32 15.23 -8.51
CA PHE A 204 7.00 16.65 -8.70
C PHE A 204 5.80 17.06 -7.87
N GLY A 205 5.95 18.13 -7.08
CA GLY A 205 4.97 18.60 -6.12
C GLY A 205 5.14 18.01 -4.72
N GLY A 206 6.07 17.07 -4.55
CA GLY A 206 6.50 16.53 -3.26
C GLY A 206 5.36 16.20 -2.31
N ASP A 207 5.50 16.58 -1.04
CA ASP A 207 4.44 16.41 -0.04
C ASP A 207 3.30 17.42 -0.23
N THR A 208 3.55 18.58 -0.85
CA THR A 208 2.55 19.63 -1.08
C THR A 208 1.40 19.13 -1.95
N ASP A 209 1.71 18.46 -3.07
CA ASP A 209 0.72 17.93 -4.00
C ASP A 209 0.28 16.48 -3.69
N ASN A 210 0.88 15.80 -2.72
CA ASN A 210 0.51 14.43 -2.37
C ASN A 210 -0.96 14.35 -1.93
N TRP A 211 -1.73 13.44 -2.51
CA TRP A 211 -3.19 13.31 -2.35
C TRP A 211 -3.98 14.55 -2.82
N VAL A 212 -3.45 15.33 -3.75
CA VAL A 212 -4.11 16.56 -4.21
C VAL A 212 -4.32 16.54 -5.72
N TRP A 213 -5.49 16.98 -6.15
CA TRP A 213 -5.77 17.28 -7.55
C TRP A 213 -5.99 18.80 -7.73
N PRO A 214 -5.45 19.45 -8.77
CA PRO A 214 -4.77 18.92 -9.98
C PRO A 214 -3.31 18.50 -9.76
N ARG A 215 -2.96 17.31 -10.24
CA ARG A 215 -1.65 16.68 -10.11
C ARG A 215 -0.83 16.76 -11.40
N HIS A 216 0.50 16.91 -11.30
CA HIS A 216 1.40 17.03 -12.46
C HIS A 216 2.66 16.16 -12.31
N THR A 217 2.56 15.07 -11.60
CA THR A 217 3.65 14.16 -11.27
C THR A 217 3.77 13.06 -12.31
N GLY A 218 4.98 12.82 -12.81
CA GLY A 218 5.29 11.67 -13.63
C GLY A 218 5.72 10.48 -12.78
N ASP A 219 4.80 9.97 -11.96
CA ASP A 219 5.08 8.94 -10.97
C ASP A 219 5.17 7.56 -11.63
N PHE A 220 6.34 7.24 -12.19
CA PHE A 220 6.63 5.94 -12.77
C PHE A 220 8.11 5.56 -12.63
N SER A 221 8.37 4.26 -12.65
CA SER A 221 9.69 3.67 -12.80
C SER A 221 9.58 2.37 -13.61
N VAL A 222 10.69 1.93 -14.17
CA VAL A 222 10.75 0.75 -15.03
C VAL A 222 11.75 -0.24 -14.45
N PHE A 223 11.28 -1.46 -14.30
CA PHE A 223 12.10 -2.61 -13.88
C PHE A 223 12.05 -3.70 -14.94
N ARG A 224 12.95 -4.67 -14.86
CA ARG A 224 12.91 -5.89 -15.65
C ARG A 224 13.03 -7.10 -14.75
N ILE A 225 12.19 -8.09 -15.02
CA ILE A 225 12.25 -9.39 -14.39
C ILE A 225 13.27 -10.25 -15.16
N TYR A 226 14.10 -10.95 -14.42
CA TYR A 226 15.03 -11.93 -14.93
C TYR A 226 14.68 -13.32 -14.43
N ALA A 227 15.04 -14.33 -15.20
CA ALA A 227 14.81 -15.74 -14.94
C ALA A 227 16.05 -16.56 -15.28
N ASP A 228 16.08 -17.83 -14.89
CA ASP A 228 17.11 -18.76 -15.34
C ASP A 228 16.98 -19.05 -16.85
N GLN A 229 17.90 -19.84 -17.39
CA GLN A 229 17.92 -20.23 -18.81
C GLN A 229 16.68 -21.04 -19.26
N ASN A 230 15.89 -21.55 -18.31
CA ASN A 230 14.64 -22.30 -18.55
C ASN A 230 13.39 -21.42 -18.30
N ASN A 231 13.56 -20.11 -18.15
CA ASN A 231 12.50 -19.15 -17.86
C ASN A 231 11.83 -19.41 -16.49
N GLN A 232 12.56 -19.99 -15.52
CA GLN A 232 12.05 -20.22 -14.17
C GLN A 232 12.61 -19.21 -13.17
N PRO A 233 11.88 -18.97 -12.06
CA PRO A 233 12.38 -18.12 -10.97
C PRO A 233 13.77 -18.55 -10.50
N ALA A 234 14.63 -17.57 -10.30
CA ALA A 234 15.98 -17.77 -9.75
C ALA A 234 16.37 -16.57 -8.87
N ALA A 235 17.28 -16.80 -7.92
CA ALA A 235 17.97 -15.72 -7.25
C ALA A 235 18.85 -14.94 -8.26
N TYR A 236 19.24 -13.71 -7.90
CA TYR A 236 20.12 -12.92 -8.76
C TYR A 236 21.36 -13.71 -9.21
N SER A 237 21.60 -13.70 -10.51
CA SER A 237 22.81 -14.20 -11.13
C SER A 237 23.12 -13.39 -12.39
N PRO A 238 24.43 -13.10 -12.67
CA PRO A 238 24.80 -12.47 -13.93
C PRO A 238 24.49 -13.33 -15.17
N GLU A 239 24.23 -14.63 -14.99
CA GLU A 239 23.86 -15.58 -16.05
C GLU A 239 22.36 -15.59 -16.35
N ASN A 240 21.54 -14.96 -15.50
CA ASN A 240 20.11 -14.88 -15.73
C ASN A 240 19.80 -14.05 -16.97
N VAL A 241 18.69 -14.40 -17.62
CA VAL A 241 18.21 -13.76 -18.85
C VAL A 241 16.89 -13.05 -18.59
N PRO A 242 16.49 -12.07 -19.42
CA PRO A 242 15.15 -11.47 -19.32
C PRO A 242 14.06 -12.53 -19.31
N TYR A 243 13.10 -12.37 -18.39
CA TYR A 243 11.94 -13.26 -18.28
C TYR A 243 11.02 -13.08 -19.49
N HIS A 244 10.55 -14.17 -20.08
CA HIS A 244 9.58 -14.18 -21.19
C HIS A 244 8.18 -14.54 -20.66
N PRO A 245 7.29 -13.56 -20.44
CA PRO A 245 5.95 -13.79 -19.93
C PRO A 245 5.02 -14.44 -20.97
N ASP A 246 4.06 -15.24 -20.53
CA ASP A 246 3.01 -15.77 -21.39
C ASP A 246 2.07 -14.70 -21.95
N TYR A 247 1.91 -13.60 -21.20
CA TYR A 247 1.10 -12.46 -21.58
C TYR A 247 1.71 -11.15 -21.04
N PHE A 248 1.67 -10.11 -21.83
CA PHE A 248 2.03 -8.75 -21.46
C PHE A 248 1.03 -7.74 -22.02
N ALA A 249 0.83 -6.64 -21.33
CA ALA A 249 -0.19 -5.67 -21.67
C ALA A 249 0.19 -4.85 -22.90
N PRO A 250 -0.69 -4.68 -23.88
CA PRO A 250 -0.50 -3.70 -24.95
C PRO A 250 -0.63 -2.28 -24.37
N VAL A 251 0.13 -1.32 -24.93
CA VAL A 251 0.19 0.07 -24.47
C VAL A 251 -0.48 0.97 -25.49
N SER A 252 -1.46 1.78 -25.06
CA SER A 252 -2.25 2.64 -25.92
C SER A 252 -1.62 4.02 -26.14
N LEU A 253 -1.51 4.45 -27.39
CA LEU A 253 -1.22 5.83 -27.76
C LEU A 253 -2.52 6.64 -28.02
N GLY A 254 -3.67 5.97 -28.16
CA GLY A 254 -4.96 6.59 -28.45
C GLY A 254 -5.50 7.49 -27.35
N GLY A 255 -5.02 7.28 -26.10
CA GLY A 255 -5.43 8.08 -24.94
C GLY A 255 -6.87 7.78 -24.48
N TYR A 256 -7.54 8.81 -23.96
CA TYR A 256 -8.86 8.73 -23.34
C TYR A 256 -9.59 10.06 -23.48
N GLU A 257 -10.92 10.02 -23.36
CA GLU A 257 -11.80 11.19 -23.31
C GLU A 257 -12.67 11.15 -22.05
N GLN A 258 -13.36 12.23 -21.76
CA GLN A 258 -14.36 12.23 -20.68
C GLN A 258 -15.45 11.19 -20.96
N GLY A 259 -15.74 10.32 -20.00
CA GLY A 259 -16.67 9.22 -20.18
C GLY A 259 -16.07 7.97 -20.81
N SER A 260 -14.76 7.91 -21.05
CA SER A 260 -14.10 6.66 -21.45
C SER A 260 -14.11 5.65 -20.31
N PHE A 261 -14.42 4.39 -20.62
CA PHE A 261 -14.27 3.30 -19.67
C PHE A 261 -12.83 3.17 -19.19
N CYS A 262 -12.67 3.00 -17.90
CA CYS A 262 -11.38 2.76 -17.26
C CYS A 262 -11.51 1.66 -16.22
N MET A 263 -10.62 0.68 -16.24
CA MET A 263 -10.48 -0.29 -15.14
C MET A 263 -9.07 -0.26 -14.59
N THR A 264 -8.96 -0.44 -13.28
CA THR A 264 -7.70 -0.56 -12.57
C THR A 264 -7.54 -1.98 -12.08
N MET A 265 -6.42 -2.63 -12.35
CA MET A 265 -6.13 -3.97 -11.88
C MET A 265 -4.79 -4.00 -11.16
N GLY A 266 -4.80 -4.52 -9.91
CA GLY A 266 -3.63 -4.56 -9.06
C GLY A 266 -3.88 -5.23 -7.71
N TYR A 267 -3.05 -4.92 -6.73
CA TYR A 267 -3.02 -5.55 -5.41
C TYR A 267 -3.27 -4.51 -4.30
N PRO A 268 -4.52 -4.06 -4.12
CA PRO A 268 -4.87 -3.11 -3.05
C PRO A 268 -4.61 -3.73 -1.67
N GLY A 269 -3.99 -2.96 -0.77
CA GLY A 269 -3.55 -3.41 0.54
C GLY A 269 -4.71 -3.78 1.45
N SER A 270 -5.35 -2.82 2.10
CA SER A 270 -6.43 -3.09 3.03
C SER A 270 -7.50 -1.99 3.06
N THR A 271 -8.76 -2.41 3.22
CA THR A 271 -9.90 -1.54 3.54
C THR A 271 -10.70 -2.11 4.70
N SER A 272 -11.57 -1.31 5.29
CA SER A 272 -12.44 -1.68 6.41
C SER A 272 -13.87 -1.15 6.18
N ARG A 273 -14.44 -1.46 4.99
CA ARG A 273 -15.76 -0.95 4.56
C ARG A 273 -16.91 -1.46 5.43
N TYR A 274 -16.71 -2.60 6.06
CA TYR A 274 -17.74 -3.26 6.90
C TYR A 274 -17.54 -3.02 8.39
N LEU A 275 -16.54 -2.24 8.79
CA LEU A 275 -16.24 -1.93 10.18
C LEU A 275 -17.42 -1.23 10.88
N SER A 276 -17.66 -1.57 12.14
CA SER A 276 -18.68 -0.93 12.97
C SER A 276 -18.38 0.54 13.26
N SER A 277 -19.39 1.30 13.67
CA SER A 277 -19.19 2.69 14.12
C SER A 277 -18.21 2.80 15.29
N PHE A 278 -18.10 1.77 16.14
CA PHE A 278 -17.15 1.70 17.25
C PHE A 278 -15.70 1.50 16.78
N GLY A 279 -15.50 0.63 15.79
CA GLY A 279 -14.20 0.41 15.18
C GLY A 279 -13.70 1.63 14.41
N ILE A 280 -14.59 2.36 13.73
CA ILE A 280 -14.25 3.63 13.09
C ILE A 280 -13.83 4.68 14.12
N ASP A 281 -14.51 4.78 15.25
CA ASP A 281 -14.14 5.69 16.36
C ASP A 281 -12.74 5.36 16.89
N GLU A 282 -12.41 4.09 17.11
CA GLU A 282 -11.06 3.65 17.51
C GLU A 282 -10.02 3.99 16.43
N ARG A 283 -10.30 3.71 15.17
CA ARG A 283 -9.39 4.00 14.05
C ARG A 283 -8.98 5.48 13.98
N ILE A 284 -9.95 6.40 14.08
CA ILE A 284 -9.67 7.84 13.93
C ILE A 284 -9.13 8.49 15.21
N ASN A 285 -9.59 8.05 16.39
CA ASN A 285 -9.25 8.67 17.67
C ASN A 285 -8.11 7.98 18.43
N THR A 286 -7.70 6.80 17.99
CA THR A 286 -6.60 6.03 18.60
C THR A 286 -5.47 5.83 17.60
N ASP A 287 -5.67 5.06 16.52
CA ASP A 287 -4.61 4.69 15.58
C ASP A 287 -4.11 5.90 14.80
N ASN A 288 -5.03 6.60 14.13
CA ASN A 288 -4.65 7.79 13.36
C ASN A 288 -4.12 8.91 14.26
N ALA A 289 -4.65 9.07 15.48
CA ALA A 289 -4.18 10.08 16.41
C ALA A 289 -2.73 9.83 16.82
N ALA A 290 -2.37 8.58 17.18
CA ALA A 290 -0.99 8.21 17.51
C ALA A 290 -0.05 8.45 16.31
N MET A 291 -0.45 7.98 15.12
CA MET A 291 0.32 8.16 13.89
C MET A 291 0.55 9.65 13.57
N ILE A 292 -0.49 10.47 13.64
CA ILE A 292 -0.40 11.91 13.35
C ILE A 292 0.55 12.59 14.34
N ASN A 293 0.37 12.35 15.65
CA ASN A 293 1.16 13.02 16.68
C ASN A 293 2.64 12.64 16.59
N VAL A 294 2.93 11.34 16.61
CA VAL A 294 4.31 10.82 16.62
C VAL A 294 5.05 11.17 15.33
N ARG A 295 4.42 10.97 14.17
CA ARG A 295 5.07 11.26 12.88
C ARG A 295 5.28 12.74 12.63
N THR A 296 4.41 13.61 13.16
CA THR A 296 4.63 15.07 13.12
C THR A 296 5.97 15.45 13.78
N ILE A 297 6.26 14.87 14.93
CA ILE A 297 7.50 15.14 15.68
C ILE A 297 8.71 14.55 14.95
N LYS A 298 8.61 13.27 14.58
CA LYS A 298 9.70 12.52 13.94
C LYS A 298 10.11 13.12 12.59
N GLN A 299 9.14 13.43 11.74
CA GLN A 299 9.37 14.02 10.42
C GLN A 299 9.98 15.43 10.52
N ALA A 300 9.62 16.23 11.52
CA ALA A 300 10.24 17.53 11.72
C ALA A 300 11.74 17.42 12.03
N ILE A 301 12.15 16.40 12.82
CA ILE A 301 13.56 16.13 13.12
C ILE A 301 14.28 15.69 11.84
N TRP A 302 13.72 14.71 11.12
CA TRP A 302 14.30 14.22 9.88
C TRP A 302 14.46 15.31 8.82
N LYS A 303 13.40 16.06 8.55
CA LYS A 303 13.42 17.15 7.55
C LYS A 303 14.49 18.19 7.84
N ASN A 304 14.60 18.63 9.11
CA ASN A 304 15.64 19.56 9.51
C ASN A 304 17.07 19.02 9.32
N ALA A 305 17.27 17.71 9.45
CA ALA A 305 18.57 17.07 9.22
C ALA A 305 18.86 16.91 7.72
N MET A 306 17.87 16.47 6.94
CA MET A 306 17.94 16.29 5.48
C MET A 306 18.27 17.62 4.75
N GLU A 307 17.73 18.74 5.22
CA GLU A 307 18.00 20.07 4.65
C GLU A 307 19.45 20.54 4.84
N LYS A 308 20.19 19.94 5.76
CA LYS A 308 21.58 20.32 6.10
C LYS A 308 22.66 19.46 5.48
N SER A 309 22.30 18.26 5.00
CA SER A 309 23.26 17.28 4.52
C SER A 309 22.66 16.41 3.41
N ASP A 310 23.31 16.40 2.25
CA ASP A 310 22.94 15.51 1.15
C ASP A 310 23.06 14.01 1.49
N ASP A 311 24.07 13.65 2.30
CA ASP A 311 24.22 12.27 2.80
C ASP A 311 23.00 11.85 3.65
N ILE A 312 22.59 12.70 4.62
CA ILE A 312 21.40 12.43 5.43
C ILE A 312 20.15 12.46 4.55
N ARG A 313 20.05 13.36 3.58
CA ARG A 313 18.91 13.43 2.66
C ARG A 313 18.74 12.11 1.91
N ILE A 314 19.81 11.53 1.40
CA ILE A 314 19.75 10.25 0.69
C ILE A 314 19.34 9.13 1.65
N LYS A 315 19.98 9.02 2.82
CA LYS A 315 19.68 7.98 3.84
C LYS A 315 18.23 7.99 4.32
N TYR A 316 17.62 9.19 4.44
CA TYR A 316 16.28 9.34 5.01
C TYR A 316 15.17 9.50 3.95
N ALA A 317 15.51 9.55 2.67
CA ALA A 317 14.57 9.88 1.60
C ALA A 317 13.36 8.93 1.52
N SER A 318 13.60 7.60 1.52
CA SER A 318 12.54 6.59 1.42
C SER A 318 11.67 6.56 2.67
N LYS A 319 12.28 6.44 3.86
CA LYS A 319 11.55 6.38 5.12
C LYS A 319 10.75 7.65 5.43
N TYR A 320 11.29 8.83 5.07
CA TYR A 320 10.56 10.09 5.18
C TYR A 320 9.34 10.11 4.25
N ALA A 321 9.53 9.74 2.98
CA ALA A 321 8.44 9.71 2.00
C ALA A 321 7.30 8.75 2.42
N GLN A 322 7.66 7.55 2.86
CA GLN A 322 6.70 6.57 3.35
C GLN A 322 5.96 7.07 4.61
N SER A 323 6.71 7.60 5.58
CA SER A 323 6.13 8.14 6.81
C SER A 323 5.17 9.29 6.53
N SER A 324 5.54 10.23 5.66
CA SER A 324 4.74 11.40 5.28
C SER A 324 3.46 10.99 4.55
N ASN A 325 3.53 9.98 3.67
CA ASN A 325 2.36 9.49 2.95
C ASN A 325 1.26 8.98 3.90
N TYR A 326 1.59 8.10 4.83
CA TYR A 326 0.65 7.58 5.82
C TYR A 326 0.17 8.64 6.82
N TRP A 327 1.06 9.54 7.24
CA TRP A 327 0.72 10.67 8.11
C TRP A 327 -0.34 11.57 7.48
N LYS A 328 -0.14 11.94 6.21
CA LYS A 328 -1.07 12.78 5.46
C LYS A 328 -2.39 12.06 5.17
N ASN A 329 -2.35 10.76 4.87
CA ASN A 329 -3.54 9.93 4.73
C ASN A 329 -4.37 9.91 6.02
N SER A 330 -3.75 9.70 7.19
CA SER A 330 -4.46 9.69 8.47
C SER A 330 -5.13 11.03 8.80
N ILE A 331 -4.49 12.15 8.48
CA ILE A 331 -5.09 13.49 8.62
C ILE A 331 -6.31 13.64 7.71
N GLY A 332 -6.16 13.27 6.44
CA GLY A 332 -7.24 13.37 5.46
C GLY A 332 -8.40 12.43 5.79
N MET A 333 -8.12 11.20 6.24
CA MET A 333 -9.15 10.25 6.70
C MET A 333 -9.96 10.82 7.85
N ASN A 334 -9.30 11.34 8.89
CA ASN A 334 -9.99 11.93 10.05
C ASN A 334 -10.88 13.11 9.64
N GLN A 335 -10.41 13.94 8.71
CA GLN A 335 -11.19 15.05 8.16
C GLN A 335 -12.39 14.54 7.36
N ALA A 336 -12.18 13.63 6.42
CA ALA A 336 -13.22 13.08 5.54
C ALA A 336 -14.31 12.33 6.34
N VAL A 337 -13.93 11.49 7.31
CA VAL A 337 -14.87 10.77 8.19
C VAL A 337 -15.80 11.75 8.91
N LYS A 338 -15.25 12.88 9.38
CA LYS A 338 -16.04 13.93 10.06
C LYS A 338 -16.95 14.69 9.09
N GLU A 339 -16.42 15.15 7.94
CA GLU A 339 -17.15 15.94 6.95
C GLU A 339 -18.29 15.15 6.31
N LEU A 340 -18.05 13.89 5.99
CA LEU A 340 -19.04 12.98 5.41
C LEU A 340 -19.98 12.35 6.44
N LYS A 341 -19.79 12.62 7.74
CA LYS A 341 -20.57 12.06 8.85
C LYS A 341 -20.63 10.53 8.80
N VAL A 342 -19.46 9.89 8.60
CA VAL A 342 -19.38 8.45 8.37
C VAL A 342 -19.88 7.66 9.56
N ILE A 343 -19.50 8.06 10.79
CA ILE A 343 -19.96 7.40 12.03
C ILE A 343 -21.48 7.44 12.14
N GLU A 344 -22.11 8.58 11.88
CA GLU A 344 -23.58 8.73 11.93
C GLU A 344 -24.28 7.87 10.87
N LYS A 345 -23.70 7.78 9.66
CA LYS A 345 -24.21 6.89 8.59
C LYS A 345 -24.14 5.42 9.03
N LYS A 346 -23.03 4.98 9.60
CA LYS A 346 -22.86 3.61 10.12
C LYS A 346 -23.84 3.32 11.27
N GLN A 347 -23.98 4.24 12.22
CA GLN A 347 -24.96 4.10 13.31
C GLN A 347 -26.41 4.02 12.78
N ALA A 348 -26.72 4.71 11.67
CA ALA A 348 -28.04 4.59 11.05
C ALA A 348 -28.26 3.18 10.45
N LEU A 349 -27.25 2.63 9.78
CA LEU A 349 -27.28 1.26 9.27
C LEU A 349 -27.39 0.23 10.41
N GLU A 350 -26.61 0.41 11.47
CA GLU A 350 -26.67 -0.44 12.68
C GLU A 350 -28.06 -0.44 13.34
N ARG A 351 -28.73 0.71 13.39
CA ARG A 351 -30.12 0.77 13.86
C ARG A 351 -31.07 0.00 12.95
N GLN A 352 -30.95 0.10 11.64
CA GLN A 352 -31.75 -0.68 10.69
C GLN A 352 -31.50 -2.18 10.87
N LEU A 353 -30.26 -2.59 11.04
CA LEU A 353 -29.89 -3.98 11.33
C LEU A 353 -30.52 -4.48 12.64
N GLN A 354 -30.51 -3.68 13.71
CA GLN A 354 -31.16 -4.04 14.98
C GLN A 354 -32.68 -4.23 14.82
N GLU A 355 -33.31 -3.40 14.00
CA GLU A 355 -34.75 -3.54 13.72
C GLU A 355 -35.06 -4.81 12.91
N TRP A 356 -34.22 -5.13 11.93
CA TRP A 356 -34.33 -6.36 11.15
C TRP A 356 -34.13 -7.59 12.05
N ILE A 357 -33.11 -7.62 12.88
CA ILE A 357 -32.84 -8.70 13.86
C ILE A 357 -34.04 -8.91 14.80
N ARG A 358 -34.70 -7.83 15.27
CA ARG A 358 -35.86 -7.94 16.18
C ARG A 358 -37.05 -8.59 15.53
N ARG A 359 -37.26 -8.42 14.23
CA ARG A 359 -38.42 -8.96 13.49
C ARG A 359 -38.30 -10.44 13.22
N GLU A 360 -37.08 -10.97 13.12
CA GLU A 360 -36.79 -12.34 12.73
C GLU A 360 -36.30 -13.17 13.95
N PRO A 361 -37.11 -14.12 14.49
CA PRO A 361 -36.73 -14.87 15.70
C PRO A 361 -35.41 -15.63 15.58
N ASP A 362 -35.14 -16.23 14.41
CA ASP A 362 -33.89 -16.98 14.16
C ASP A 362 -32.66 -16.05 14.17
N LYS A 363 -32.80 -14.86 13.58
CA LYS A 363 -31.75 -13.84 13.59
C LYS A 363 -31.48 -13.29 14.98
N ARG A 364 -32.52 -13.19 15.80
CA ARG A 364 -32.40 -12.74 17.19
C ARG A 364 -31.52 -13.68 18.00
N SER A 365 -31.65 -14.99 17.84
CA SER A 365 -30.80 -15.95 18.56
C SER A 365 -29.32 -15.80 18.23
N LYS A 366 -28.98 -15.42 16.99
CA LYS A 366 -27.63 -15.34 16.49
C LYS A 366 -26.98 -13.95 16.67
N TYR A 367 -27.73 -12.87 16.41
CA TYR A 367 -27.15 -11.53 16.26
C TYR A 367 -27.55 -10.50 17.32
N ALA A 368 -28.49 -10.83 18.24
CA ALA A 368 -29.06 -9.83 19.16
C ALA A 368 -28.01 -9.10 20.03
N ARG A 369 -26.87 -9.72 20.32
CA ARG A 369 -25.85 -9.17 21.20
C ARG A 369 -24.69 -8.48 20.46
N VAL A 370 -24.58 -8.63 19.16
CA VAL A 370 -23.40 -8.23 18.36
C VAL A 370 -22.99 -6.78 18.64
N LEU A 371 -23.91 -5.83 18.46
CA LEU A 371 -23.56 -4.41 18.65
C LEU A 371 -23.29 -4.05 20.12
N THR A 372 -23.97 -4.71 21.08
CA THR A 372 -23.72 -4.47 22.51
C THR A 372 -22.36 -5.01 22.93
N GLU A 373 -21.97 -6.17 22.40
CA GLU A 373 -20.64 -6.75 22.65
C GLU A 373 -19.53 -5.90 22.02
N LEU A 374 -19.74 -5.39 20.80
CA LEU A 374 -18.80 -4.46 20.17
C LEU A 374 -18.60 -3.21 21.02
N GLU A 375 -19.67 -2.51 21.41
CA GLU A 375 -19.60 -1.32 22.26
C GLU A 375 -18.83 -1.59 23.56
N LEU A 376 -19.14 -2.71 24.23
CA LEU A 376 -18.51 -3.07 25.50
C LEU A 376 -17.00 -3.33 25.32
N ASN A 377 -16.62 -4.12 24.32
CA ASN A 377 -15.25 -4.58 24.17
C ASN A 377 -14.34 -3.46 23.61
N TYR A 378 -14.79 -2.62 22.67
CA TYR A 378 -14.06 -1.42 22.26
C TYR A 378 -13.83 -0.45 23.43
N ARG A 379 -14.87 -0.24 24.27
CA ARG A 379 -14.71 0.59 25.47
C ARG A 379 -13.71 0.00 26.48
N ASN A 380 -13.74 -1.32 26.71
CA ASN A 380 -12.89 -1.97 27.69
C ASN A 380 -11.40 -1.93 27.29
N ARG A 381 -11.08 -2.05 25.99
CA ARG A 381 -9.68 -2.04 25.54
C ARG A 381 -9.11 -0.65 25.24
N ARG A 382 -9.91 0.40 25.24
CA ARG A 382 -9.54 1.74 24.73
C ARG A 382 -8.17 2.25 25.20
N ASN A 383 -7.90 2.21 26.52
CA ASN A 383 -6.64 2.74 27.07
C ASN A 383 -5.44 1.90 26.65
N ALA A 384 -5.56 0.58 26.68
CA ALA A 384 -4.50 -0.30 26.24
C ALA A 384 -4.30 -0.23 24.70
N ALA A 385 -5.37 -0.14 23.91
CA ALA A 385 -5.27 0.08 22.46
C ALA A 385 -4.53 1.38 22.14
N ARG A 386 -4.80 2.46 22.90
CA ARG A 386 -4.05 3.71 22.78
C ARG A 386 -2.56 3.51 23.11
N ALA A 387 -2.25 2.86 24.20
CA ALA A 387 -0.87 2.58 24.59
C ALA A 387 -0.13 1.73 23.53
N MET A 388 -0.81 0.75 22.94
CA MET A 388 -0.26 -0.10 21.87
C MET A 388 -0.01 0.71 20.58
N ALA A 389 -0.94 1.58 20.18
CA ALA A 389 -0.79 2.43 18.99
C ALA A 389 0.41 3.39 19.15
N TYR A 390 0.52 4.06 20.29
CA TYR A 390 1.69 4.91 20.58
C TYR A 390 2.97 4.10 20.68
N PHE A 391 2.95 2.90 21.28
CA PHE A 391 4.11 2.01 21.33
C PHE A 391 4.63 1.68 19.92
N GLY A 392 3.74 1.27 19.02
CA GLY A 392 4.06 0.96 17.63
C GLY A 392 4.74 2.13 16.91
N GLU A 393 4.20 3.34 17.06
CA GLU A 393 4.72 4.53 16.37
C GLU A 393 6.00 5.11 17.01
N THR A 394 6.15 5.01 18.36
CA THR A 394 7.30 5.60 19.07
C THR A 394 8.50 4.68 19.16
N PHE A 395 8.31 3.36 19.28
CA PHE A 395 9.41 2.44 19.53
C PHE A 395 9.60 1.40 18.43
N ALA A 396 8.55 0.71 17.98
CA ALA A 396 8.68 -0.27 16.90
C ALA A 396 9.03 0.39 15.56
N ASN A 397 8.47 1.57 15.29
CA ASN A 397 8.77 2.40 14.12
C ASN A 397 9.53 3.70 14.50
N GLY A 398 10.26 3.67 15.59
CA GLY A 398 10.92 4.84 16.17
C GLY A 398 12.40 4.94 15.84
N PRO A 399 13.29 4.87 16.87
CA PRO A 399 14.73 4.95 16.69
C PRO A 399 15.28 3.73 15.95
N GLU A 400 16.18 3.94 15.01
CA GLU A 400 16.79 2.88 14.21
C GLU A 400 17.62 1.92 15.05
N LEU A 401 18.32 2.40 16.08
CA LEU A 401 19.06 1.53 17.00
C LEU A 401 18.13 0.53 17.73
N ILE A 402 16.95 0.98 18.12
CA ILE A 402 15.98 0.09 18.80
C ILE A 402 15.35 -0.87 17.78
N THR A 403 15.10 -0.44 16.55
CA THR A 403 14.69 -1.32 15.46
C THR A 403 15.74 -2.41 15.18
N ALA A 404 17.03 -2.07 15.18
CA ALA A 404 18.12 -3.03 15.05
C ALA A 404 18.15 -4.01 16.25
N ALA A 405 18.00 -3.52 17.47
CA ALA A 405 17.95 -4.35 18.66
C ALA A 405 16.78 -5.34 18.67
N LEU A 406 15.58 -4.88 18.28
CA LEU A 406 14.39 -5.74 18.11
C LEU A 406 14.62 -6.81 17.03
N ALA A 407 15.25 -6.44 15.92
CA ALA A 407 15.54 -7.35 14.83
C ALA A 407 16.53 -8.45 15.25
N VAL A 408 17.57 -8.11 16.04
CA VAL A 408 18.52 -9.09 16.60
C VAL A 408 17.83 -10.05 17.58
N LEU A 409 16.93 -9.54 18.42
CA LEU A 409 16.17 -10.37 19.36
C LEU A 409 15.23 -11.37 18.68
N ASN A 410 14.78 -11.06 17.48
CA ASN A 410 13.92 -11.92 16.67
C ASN A 410 14.69 -12.69 15.58
N PHE A 411 16.04 -12.61 15.57
CA PHE A 411 16.85 -13.27 14.55
C PHE A 411 16.80 -14.79 14.72
N ASP A 412 16.42 -15.50 13.66
CA ASP A 412 16.43 -16.96 13.64
C ASP A 412 17.83 -17.46 13.27
N PHE A 413 18.59 -17.87 14.27
CA PHE A 413 19.94 -18.40 14.12
C PHE A 413 19.99 -19.83 13.58
N GLU A 414 18.84 -20.51 13.52
CA GLU A 414 18.72 -21.89 13.01
C GLU A 414 18.22 -21.95 11.56
N ALA A 415 17.93 -20.78 10.95
CA ALA A 415 17.48 -20.68 9.57
C ALA A 415 18.53 -21.20 8.57
N GLU A 416 18.08 -21.53 7.36
CA GLU A 416 19.01 -21.93 6.26
C GLU A 416 19.98 -20.78 5.90
N GLU A 417 21.17 -21.13 5.43
CA GLU A 417 22.27 -20.17 5.15
C GLU A 417 21.85 -19.00 4.26
N SER A 418 21.04 -19.26 3.22
CA SER A 418 20.49 -18.22 2.32
C SER A 418 19.56 -17.24 3.03
N ASP A 419 18.77 -17.71 3.99
CA ASP A 419 17.86 -16.87 4.78
C ASP A 419 18.63 -16.08 5.83
N LEU A 420 19.65 -16.67 6.44
CA LEU A 420 20.57 -15.97 7.34
C LEU A 420 21.28 -14.82 6.64
N GLU A 421 21.80 -15.06 5.43
CA GLU A 421 22.45 -14.01 4.64
C GLU A 421 21.49 -12.88 4.25
N ARG A 422 20.26 -13.22 3.84
CA ARG A 422 19.23 -12.24 3.52
C ARG A 422 18.86 -11.40 4.76
N ASN A 423 18.57 -12.05 5.88
CA ASN A 423 18.23 -11.37 7.13
C ASN A 423 19.38 -10.48 7.60
N MET A 424 20.63 -10.95 7.45
CA MET A 424 21.80 -10.15 7.78
C MET A 424 21.91 -8.89 6.90
N ARG A 425 21.70 -9.00 5.58
CA ARG A 425 21.72 -7.83 4.69
C ARG A 425 20.65 -6.80 5.10
N GLN A 426 19.41 -7.23 5.34
CA GLN A 426 18.32 -6.34 5.75
C GLN A 426 18.65 -5.61 7.06
N LEU A 427 19.27 -6.29 8.00
CA LEU A 427 19.68 -5.67 9.27
C LEU A 427 20.83 -4.66 9.06
N LEU A 428 21.82 -4.98 8.21
CA LEU A 428 22.91 -4.05 7.89
C LEU A 428 22.41 -2.81 7.12
N GLU A 429 21.31 -2.93 6.38
CA GLU A 429 20.68 -1.82 5.70
C GLU A 429 20.11 -0.78 6.67
N ILE A 430 19.65 -1.19 7.86
CA ILE A 430 19.24 -0.25 8.93
C ILE A 430 20.41 0.70 9.23
N TYR A 431 21.61 0.17 9.43
CA TYR A 431 22.80 0.98 9.71
C TYR A 431 23.24 1.84 8.52
N ALA A 432 23.12 1.33 7.30
CA ALA A 432 23.46 2.10 6.10
C ALA A 432 22.59 3.36 5.96
N ASN A 433 21.34 3.28 6.42
CA ASN A 433 20.36 4.35 6.35
C ASN A 433 20.18 5.11 7.69
N MET A 434 21.05 4.88 8.68
CA MET A 434 21.01 5.56 9.97
C MET A 434 22.03 6.71 10.06
N ASP A 435 21.64 7.78 10.73
CA ASP A 435 22.55 8.81 11.28
C ASP A 435 22.37 8.88 12.80
N ILE A 436 23.40 8.52 13.55
CA ILE A 436 23.36 8.43 15.01
C ILE A 436 22.89 9.72 15.69
N SER A 437 23.28 10.88 15.17
CA SER A 437 22.89 12.17 15.75
C SER A 437 21.39 12.43 15.55
N VAL A 438 20.85 12.05 14.42
CA VAL A 438 19.42 12.17 14.11
C VAL A 438 18.63 11.15 14.93
N ASP A 439 19.10 9.91 14.98
CA ASP A 439 18.45 8.81 15.68
C ASP A 439 18.33 9.09 17.20
N LYS A 440 19.39 9.62 17.86
CA LYS A 440 19.35 10.07 19.23
C LYS A 440 18.27 11.16 19.48
N GLN A 441 18.15 12.13 18.55
CA GLN A 441 17.13 13.18 18.66
C GLN A 441 15.71 12.59 18.56
N VAL A 442 15.51 11.65 17.64
CA VAL A 442 14.25 10.92 17.51
C VAL A 442 13.96 10.17 18.80
N PHE A 443 14.94 9.41 19.33
CA PHE A 443 14.71 8.60 20.52
C PHE A 443 14.30 9.44 21.73
N VAL A 444 15.00 10.55 22.02
CA VAL A 444 14.62 11.47 23.10
C VAL A 444 13.20 12.01 22.92
N ALA A 445 12.83 12.37 21.69
CA ALA A 445 11.50 12.87 21.39
C ALA A 445 10.42 11.79 21.59
N MET A 446 10.70 10.55 21.14
CA MET A 446 9.77 9.42 21.28
C MET A 446 9.54 9.02 22.74
N LEU A 447 10.58 9.01 23.57
CA LEU A 447 10.43 8.76 25.00
C LEU A 447 9.52 9.78 25.69
N LYS A 448 9.67 11.07 25.33
CA LYS A 448 8.84 12.15 25.89
C LYS A 448 7.38 12.04 25.43
N GLU A 449 7.18 11.81 24.14
CA GLU A 449 5.85 11.71 23.56
C GLU A 449 5.07 10.53 24.14
N TYR A 450 5.69 9.35 24.22
CA TYR A 450 5.04 8.19 24.82
C TYR A 450 4.61 8.44 26.24
N ALA A 451 5.49 8.99 27.07
CA ALA A 451 5.17 9.31 28.48
C ALA A 451 4.08 10.37 28.65
N ALA A 452 3.93 11.27 27.68
CA ALA A 452 2.90 12.31 27.71
C ALA A 452 1.50 11.78 27.33
N GLU A 453 1.45 10.78 26.45
CA GLU A 453 0.21 10.36 25.78
C GLU A 453 -0.42 9.09 26.35
N VAL A 454 0.33 8.30 27.13
CA VAL A 454 -0.18 7.06 27.74
C VAL A 454 -0.32 7.16 29.26
N GLY A 455 -1.19 6.33 29.83
CA GLY A 455 -1.33 6.23 31.29
C GLY A 455 -0.07 5.69 31.97
N LYS A 456 0.18 6.08 33.22
CA LYS A 456 1.36 5.64 33.96
C LYS A 456 1.47 4.12 34.09
N GLU A 457 0.35 3.43 34.14
CA GLU A 457 0.24 1.97 34.18
C GLU A 457 0.79 1.28 32.93
N PHE A 458 0.88 2.03 31.83
CA PHE A 458 1.42 1.55 30.54
C PHE A 458 2.88 1.92 30.31
N LEU A 459 3.53 2.64 31.24
CA LEU A 459 4.93 2.99 31.11
C LEU A 459 5.81 1.76 31.41
N PRO A 460 6.77 1.43 30.52
CA PRO A 460 7.79 0.41 30.77
C PRO A 460 8.73 0.78 31.94
N ASP A 461 9.46 -0.21 32.46
CA ASP A 461 10.32 -0.08 33.63
C ASP A 461 11.50 0.88 33.42
N VAL A 462 11.86 1.14 32.18
CA VAL A 462 12.87 2.16 31.83
C VAL A 462 12.50 3.55 32.33
N TYR A 463 11.22 3.94 32.40
CA TYR A 463 10.82 5.27 32.86
C TYR A 463 11.13 5.55 34.34
N PRO A 464 10.77 4.66 35.28
CA PRO A 464 11.27 4.75 36.67
C PRO A 464 12.80 4.76 36.79
N LEU A 465 13.51 4.01 35.93
CA LEU A 465 14.98 4.00 35.89
C LEU A 465 15.53 5.35 35.46
N ILE A 466 14.99 5.96 34.40
CA ILE A 466 15.40 7.30 33.93
C ILE A 466 15.18 8.36 35.04
N GLU A 467 14.05 8.28 35.70
CA GLU A 467 13.74 9.21 36.80
C GLU A 467 14.73 9.06 37.97
N LYS A 468 15.04 7.81 38.34
CA LYS A 468 15.92 7.51 39.47
C LYS A 468 17.39 7.82 39.16
N ASP A 469 17.91 7.32 38.06
CA ASP A 469 19.36 7.27 37.81
C ASP A 469 19.83 8.48 36.96
N PHE A 470 18.94 9.04 36.12
CA PHE A 470 19.21 10.20 35.26
C PHE A 470 18.42 11.46 35.66
N LYS A 471 17.66 11.42 36.76
CA LYS A 471 16.86 12.55 37.27
C LYS A 471 15.84 13.10 36.24
N GLY A 472 15.27 12.20 35.43
CA GLY A 472 14.32 12.55 34.38
C GLY A 472 14.96 13.14 33.12
N ASP A 473 16.30 13.14 33.01
CA ASP A 473 17.00 13.64 31.82
C ASP A 473 17.07 12.53 30.75
N TYR A 474 16.09 12.56 29.83
CA TYR A 474 16.02 11.65 28.68
C TYR A 474 17.23 11.75 27.76
N GLN A 475 17.81 12.94 27.59
CA GLN A 475 19.01 13.11 26.74
C GLN A 475 20.22 12.40 27.34
N ALA A 476 20.45 12.58 28.66
CA ALA A 476 21.55 11.91 29.34
C ALA A 476 21.39 10.39 29.31
N TYR A 477 20.17 9.88 29.45
CA TYR A 477 19.88 8.45 29.33
C TYR A 477 20.19 7.93 27.91
N VAL A 478 19.71 8.60 26.88
CA VAL A 478 19.93 8.18 25.49
C VAL A 478 21.41 8.24 25.12
N ASP A 479 22.14 9.29 25.55
CA ASP A 479 23.57 9.40 25.30
C ASP A 479 24.36 8.27 25.98
N ASP A 480 24.00 7.89 27.21
CA ASP A 480 24.60 6.77 27.94
C ASP A 480 24.29 5.41 27.27
N LEU A 481 23.03 5.23 26.82
CA LEU A 481 22.60 4.01 26.12
C LEU A 481 23.43 3.80 24.83
N TYR A 482 23.52 4.81 23.96
CA TYR A 482 24.31 4.71 22.73
C TYR A 482 25.80 4.49 23.02
N ALA A 483 26.37 5.20 23.98
CA ALA A 483 27.81 5.09 24.30
C ALA A 483 28.19 3.68 24.82
N ARG A 484 27.26 2.92 25.36
CA ARG A 484 27.51 1.58 25.92
C ARG A 484 26.98 0.43 25.09
N SER A 485 26.09 0.68 24.15
CA SER A 485 25.54 -0.38 23.30
C SER A 485 26.57 -0.85 22.27
N SER A 486 26.79 -2.15 22.20
CA SER A 486 27.56 -2.77 21.10
C SER A 486 26.79 -2.77 19.79
N LEU A 487 25.46 -2.60 19.84
CA LEU A 487 24.60 -2.51 18.66
C LEU A 487 24.62 -1.12 18.01
N GLU A 488 25.41 -0.14 18.50
CA GLU A 488 25.51 1.20 17.88
C GLU A 488 26.16 1.15 16.51
N THR A 489 26.98 0.12 16.22
CA THR A 489 27.73 0.00 14.97
C THR A 489 27.45 -1.31 14.23
N PRO A 490 27.56 -1.33 12.88
CA PRO A 490 27.47 -2.56 12.09
C PRO A 490 28.44 -3.64 12.54
N HIS A 491 29.66 -3.26 12.92
CA HIS A 491 30.68 -4.20 13.38
C HIS A 491 30.32 -4.84 14.73
N GLY A 492 29.85 -4.05 15.70
CA GLY A 492 29.37 -4.57 16.96
C GLY A 492 28.18 -5.50 16.79
N PHE A 493 27.25 -5.13 15.94
CA PHE A 493 26.12 -5.96 15.56
C PHE A 493 26.57 -7.30 14.93
N GLU A 494 27.49 -7.29 13.94
CA GLU A 494 28.01 -8.52 13.34
C GLU A 494 28.72 -9.43 14.37
N GLN A 495 29.41 -8.84 15.35
CA GLN A 495 30.05 -9.61 16.43
C GLN A 495 29.01 -10.29 17.32
N VAL A 496 27.92 -9.60 17.64
CA VAL A 496 26.80 -10.17 18.41
C VAL A 496 26.19 -11.35 17.66
N VAL A 497 25.89 -11.18 16.37
CA VAL A 497 25.23 -12.22 15.55
C VAL A 497 26.14 -13.42 15.28
N LYS A 498 27.46 -13.23 15.09
CA LYS A 498 28.43 -14.30 14.83
C LYS A 498 29.00 -14.96 16.10
N GLY A 499 28.75 -14.40 17.29
CA GLY A 499 29.31 -14.85 18.56
C GLY A 499 28.38 -15.75 19.38
N ASP A 500 28.78 -16.04 20.61
CA ASP A 500 27.90 -16.68 21.60
C ASP A 500 26.96 -15.60 22.21
N THR A 501 25.85 -15.40 21.51
CA THR A 501 24.98 -14.23 21.56
C THR A 501 24.19 -14.05 22.83
N THR A 502 23.93 -15.14 23.57
CA THR A 502 22.96 -15.15 24.67
C THR A 502 23.35 -14.25 25.84
N TYR A 503 24.64 -14.17 26.18
CA TYR A 503 25.12 -13.34 27.28
C TYR A 503 25.34 -11.86 26.92
N VAL A 504 25.76 -11.59 25.67
CA VAL A 504 26.07 -10.21 25.22
C VAL A 504 24.80 -9.38 25.07
N LEU A 505 23.71 -9.98 24.60
CA LEU A 505 22.44 -9.29 24.39
C LEU A 505 21.77 -8.84 25.69
N PHE A 506 21.83 -9.65 26.76
CA PHE A 506 21.21 -9.28 28.03
C PHE A 506 21.91 -8.12 28.75
N ASP A 507 23.20 -7.92 28.51
CA ASP A 507 23.98 -6.83 29.09
C ASP A 507 24.03 -5.58 28.19
N ASP A 508 23.60 -5.67 26.92
CA ASP A 508 23.55 -4.53 26.00
C ASP A 508 22.38 -3.60 26.33
N PRO A 509 22.63 -2.28 26.51
CA PRO A 509 21.58 -1.34 26.91
C PRO A 509 20.46 -1.17 25.89
N ALA A 510 20.74 -1.24 24.57
CA ALA A 510 19.71 -1.14 23.55
C ALA A 510 18.86 -2.41 23.48
N ALA A 511 19.49 -3.59 23.59
CA ALA A 511 18.76 -4.86 23.70
C ALA A 511 17.93 -4.94 24.98
N SER A 512 18.47 -4.50 26.14
CA SER A 512 17.74 -4.42 27.40
C SER A 512 16.51 -3.51 27.29
N PHE A 513 16.65 -2.35 26.64
CA PHE A 513 15.51 -1.47 26.36
C PHE A 513 14.48 -2.17 25.48
N ALA A 514 14.90 -2.82 24.39
CA ALA A 514 14.01 -3.54 23.49
C ALA A 514 13.27 -4.69 24.20
N ILE A 515 13.94 -5.42 25.10
CA ILE A 515 13.32 -6.48 25.93
C ILE A 515 12.26 -5.87 26.86
N ASP A 516 12.57 -4.80 27.59
CA ASP A 516 11.61 -4.12 28.47
C ASP A 516 10.35 -3.68 27.68
N MET A 517 10.56 -3.15 26.47
CA MET A 517 9.47 -2.80 25.56
C MET A 517 8.63 -4.03 25.15
N LEU A 518 9.26 -5.14 24.76
CA LEU A 518 8.56 -6.36 24.36
C LEU A 518 7.76 -6.97 25.52
N VAL A 519 8.32 -7.01 26.73
CA VAL A 519 7.62 -7.49 27.93
C VAL A 519 6.37 -6.65 28.17
N LYS A 520 6.50 -5.33 28.10
CA LYS A 520 5.37 -4.42 28.33
C LYS A 520 4.31 -4.55 27.24
N PHE A 521 4.72 -4.68 25.97
CA PHE A 521 3.81 -4.92 24.86
C PHE A 521 3.04 -6.23 25.01
N TYR A 522 3.72 -7.30 25.49
CA TYR A 522 3.07 -8.57 25.77
C TYR A 522 2.02 -8.45 26.89
N GLU A 523 2.32 -7.72 27.97
CA GLU A 523 1.35 -7.41 29.03
C GLU A 523 0.11 -6.69 28.49
N PHE A 524 0.29 -5.72 27.59
CA PHE A 524 -0.84 -5.01 26.94
C PHE A 524 -1.69 -5.99 26.15
N ASN A 525 -1.06 -6.80 25.28
CA ASN A 525 -1.79 -7.78 24.48
C ASN A 525 -2.60 -8.73 25.33
N GLN A 526 -2.01 -9.29 26.40
CA GLN A 526 -2.73 -10.15 27.34
C GLN A 526 -3.92 -9.43 27.99
N SER A 527 -3.75 -8.17 28.38
CA SER A 527 -4.81 -7.40 29.05
C SER A 527 -6.04 -7.13 28.17
N VAL A 528 -5.89 -7.16 26.86
CA VAL A 528 -6.96 -6.89 25.88
C VAL A 528 -7.33 -8.09 25.01
N GLU A 529 -6.69 -9.24 25.17
CA GLU A 529 -6.86 -10.42 24.34
C GLU A 529 -8.33 -10.84 24.23
N GLU A 530 -9.01 -11.01 25.37
CA GLU A 530 -10.42 -11.39 25.38
C GLU A 530 -11.32 -10.34 24.68
N ALA A 531 -11.04 -9.04 24.91
CA ALA A 531 -11.79 -7.97 24.27
C ALA A 531 -11.55 -7.95 22.74
N SER A 532 -10.31 -8.13 22.30
CA SER A 532 -9.94 -8.14 20.88
C SER A 532 -10.58 -9.31 20.15
N MET A 533 -10.55 -10.51 20.73
CA MET A 533 -11.23 -11.69 20.17
C MET A 533 -12.75 -11.52 20.08
N ASN A 534 -13.35 -10.93 21.11
CA ASN A 534 -14.79 -10.63 21.06
C ASN A 534 -15.13 -9.59 20.01
N ILE A 535 -14.25 -8.62 19.75
CA ILE A 535 -14.40 -7.65 18.66
C ILE A 535 -14.34 -8.37 17.32
N GLU A 536 -13.29 -9.14 17.03
CA GLU A 536 -13.15 -9.89 15.78
C GLU A 536 -14.36 -10.77 15.49
N LYS A 537 -14.80 -11.54 16.48
CA LYS A 537 -16.01 -12.35 16.38
C LYS A 537 -17.24 -11.53 16.01
N ASN A 538 -17.46 -10.41 16.71
CA ASN A 538 -18.67 -9.63 16.54
C ASN A 538 -18.62 -8.76 15.27
N GLU A 539 -17.45 -8.27 14.80
CA GLU A 539 -17.29 -7.64 13.48
C GLU A 539 -17.58 -8.66 12.36
N ARG A 540 -17.13 -9.90 12.48
CA ARG A 540 -17.47 -10.98 11.55
C ARG A 540 -18.97 -11.27 11.51
N LEU A 541 -19.62 -11.39 12.68
CA LEU A 541 -21.06 -11.58 12.78
C LEU A 541 -21.86 -10.37 12.27
N LEU A 542 -21.37 -9.15 12.49
CA LEU A 542 -21.94 -7.93 11.96
C LEU A 542 -21.94 -7.93 10.43
N ASN A 543 -20.79 -8.29 9.84
CA ASN A 543 -20.66 -8.41 8.39
C ASN A 543 -21.62 -9.46 7.82
N GLU A 544 -21.70 -10.65 8.43
CA GLU A 544 -22.63 -11.71 8.04
C GLU A 544 -24.09 -11.22 8.12
N ALA A 545 -24.48 -10.58 9.21
CA ALA A 545 -25.83 -10.07 9.40
C ALA A 545 -26.22 -8.97 8.39
N MET A 546 -25.29 -8.08 8.05
CA MET A 546 -25.51 -7.06 7.00
C MET A 546 -25.73 -7.68 5.63
N ARG A 547 -24.93 -8.69 5.27
CA ARG A 547 -25.07 -9.43 4.00
C ARG A 547 -26.38 -10.20 3.94
N GLU A 548 -26.83 -10.79 5.05
CA GLU A 548 -28.14 -11.44 5.12
C GLU A 548 -29.32 -10.43 5.05
N MET A 549 -29.18 -9.27 5.65
CA MET A 549 -30.21 -8.22 5.61
C MET A 549 -30.41 -7.67 4.19
N GLU A 550 -29.33 -7.49 3.45
CA GLU A 550 -29.32 -6.95 2.09
C GLU A 550 -29.03 -8.05 1.03
N ALA A 551 -29.69 -9.21 1.13
CA ALA A 551 -29.39 -10.40 0.30
C ALA A 551 -29.50 -10.15 -1.21
N ASP A 552 -30.20 -9.15 -1.68
CA ASP A 552 -30.33 -8.77 -3.08
C ASP A 552 -29.16 -7.91 -3.59
N ARG A 553 -28.31 -7.42 -2.68
CA ARG A 553 -27.13 -6.60 -3.02
C ARG A 553 -25.95 -7.51 -3.35
N VAL A 554 -25.22 -7.14 -4.41
CA VAL A 554 -23.93 -7.78 -4.70
C VAL A 554 -22.85 -7.08 -3.83
N PHE A 555 -22.31 -7.83 -2.88
CA PHE A 555 -21.23 -7.34 -2.02
C PHE A 555 -19.89 -7.58 -2.68
N TYR A 556 -18.96 -6.68 -2.47
CA TYR A 556 -17.54 -6.83 -2.75
C TYR A 556 -16.78 -7.00 -1.44
N PRO A 557 -15.69 -7.77 -1.39
CA PRO A 557 -14.91 -7.91 -0.17
C PRO A 557 -13.98 -6.72 0.06
N ASP A 558 -13.63 -6.46 1.33
CA ASP A 558 -12.55 -5.55 1.66
C ASP A 558 -11.26 -5.94 0.95
N ALA A 559 -10.42 -4.97 0.61
CA ALA A 559 -9.07 -5.20 0.10
C ALA A 559 -8.22 -5.88 1.19
N ASN A 560 -7.34 -6.80 0.79
CA ASN A 560 -6.50 -7.60 1.66
C ASN A 560 -5.23 -8.09 0.97
N SER A 561 -4.62 -7.25 0.14
CA SER A 561 -3.41 -7.51 -0.64
C SER A 561 -3.52 -8.59 -1.73
N THR A 562 -4.72 -9.10 -1.99
CA THR A 562 -4.98 -10.00 -3.12
C THR A 562 -5.30 -9.23 -4.40
N MET A 563 -5.14 -9.90 -5.57
CA MET A 563 -5.44 -9.25 -6.85
C MET A 563 -6.90 -8.81 -6.94
N ARG A 564 -7.11 -7.57 -7.35
CA ARG A 564 -8.44 -6.96 -7.53
C ARG A 564 -8.55 -6.20 -8.83
N LEU A 565 -9.80 -6.03 -9.24
CA LEU A 565 -10.21 -5.20 -10.35
C LEU A 565 -11.25 -4.19 -9.84
N SER A 566 -11.03 -2.91 -10.09
CA SER A 566 -12.04 -1.86 -9.96
C SER A 566 -12.27 -1.22 -11.34
N PHE A 567 -13.45 -0.64 -11.54
CA PHE A 567 -13.79 -0.05 -12.83
C PHE A 567 -14.67 1.17 -12.67
N GLY A 568 -14.59 2.05 -13.64
CA GLY A 568 -15.28 3.33 -13.65
C GLY A 568 -15.11 4.03 -14.98
N MET A 569 -15.19 5.36 -14.95
CA MET A 569 -15.10 6.24 -16.11
C MET A 569 -14.04 7.31 -15.87
N VAL A 570 -13.33 7.69 -16.93
CA VAL A 570 -12.50 8.89 -16.90
C VAL A 570 -13.41 10.11 -16.80
N GLY A 571 -13.23 10.93 -15.78
CA GLY A 571 -14.11 12.08 -15.57
C GLY A 571 -13.66 13.02 -14.47
N GLY A 572 -13.97 14.30 -14.64
CA GLY A 572 -13.77 15.33 -13.62
C GLY A 572 -14.75 15.21 -12.43
N TYR A 573 -14.70 16.15 -11.52
CA TYR A 573 -15.62 16.23 -10.37
C TYR A 573 -15.72 17.65 -9.82
N SER A 574 -16.74 17.87 -9.00
CA SER A 574 -16.96 19.15 -8.31
C SER A 574 -16.81 18.95 -6.80
N PRO A 575 -15.64 19.29 -6.22
CA PRO A 575 -15.39 19.05 -4.79
C PRO A 575 -16.25 19.91 -3.85
N LYS A 576 -16.66 21.08 -4.34
CA LYS A 576 -17.52 22.03 -3.59
C LYS A 576 -18.17 23.02 -4.55
N ASP A 577 -19.08 23.83 -4.02
CA ASP A 577 -19.81 24.84 -4.78
C ASP A 577 -18.87 25.75 -5.60
N ALA A 578 -19.24 25.95 -6.87
CA ALA A 578 -18.53 26.80 -7.84
C ALA A 578 -17.08 26.34 -8.20
N ILE A 579 -16.67 25.11 -7.86
CA ILE A 579 -15.40 24.52 -8.31
C ILE A 579 -15.68 23.27 -9.14
N GLU A 580 -15.10 23.24 -10.33
CA GLU A 580 -15.11 22.10 -11.22
C GLU A 580 -13.69 21.75 -11.63
N TYR A 581 -13.28 20.50 -11.42
CA TYR A 581 -11.99 19.98 -11.81
C TYR A 581 -12.09 19.19 -13.11
N SER A 582 -11.21 19.54 -14.08
CA SER A 582 -11.01 18.75 -15.30
C SER A 582 -10.46 17.37 -14.98
N TYR A 583 -10.72 16.41 -15.87
CA TYR A 583 -10.24 15.03 -15.72
C TYR A 583 -8.77 14.83 -16.12
N PHE A 584 -8.06 15.84 -16.62
CA PHE A 584 -6.66 15.74 -16.99
C PHE A 584 -5.87 17.02 -16.67
N THR A 585 -4.57 16.87 -16.59
CA THR A 585 -3.59 17.94 -16.47
C THR A 585 -2.59 17.88 -17.62
N THR A 586 -1.89 18.98 -17.89
CA THR A 586 -0.92 19.07 -18.99
C THR A 586 0.41 19.60 -18.52
N THR A 587 1.45 19.47 -19.34
CA THR A 587 2.78 20.05 -19.09
C THR A 587 2.78 21.55 -18.85
N LYS A 588 1.73 22.28 -19.28
CA LYS A 588 1.55 23.69 -18.95
C LYS A 588 1.46 23.91 -17.45
N GLY A 589 0.70 23.05 -16.75
CA GLY A 589 0.55 23.16 -15.29
C GLY A 589 1.86 22.94 -14.52
N ILE A 590 2.79 22.14 -15.03
CA ILE A 590 4.15 22.03 -14.47
C ILE A 590 4.81 23.41 -14.45
N PHE A 591 4.81 24.12 -15.61
CA PHE A 591 5.40 25.46 -15.68
C PHE A 591 4.66 26.50 -14.83
N ASP A 592 3.35 26.37 -14.68
CA ASP A 592 2.55 27.24 -13.82
C ASP A 592 2.95 27.05 -12.36
N LYS A 593 3.09 25.80 -11.88
CA LYS A 593 3.51 25.48 -10.51
C LYS A 593 4.97 25.89 -10.21
N ILE A 594 5.91 25.67 -11.12
CA ILE A 594 7.30 26.17 -10.98
C ILE A 594 7.33 27.68 -10.77
N ARG A 595 6.46 28.46 -11.45
CA ARG A 595 6.39 29.90 -11.26
C ARG A 595 5.71 30.30 -9.95
N GLN A 596 4.61 29.61 -9.62
CA GLN A 596 3.79 29.90 -8.44
C GLN A 596 4.54 29.62 -7.14
N TYR A 597 5.28 28.52 -7.09
CA TYR A 597 5.99 28.01 -5.90
C TYR A 597 7.51 28.21 -6.01
N LYS A 598 7.94 29.31 -6.62
CA LYS A 598 9.37 29.58 -6.82
C LYS A 598 10.14 29.59 -5.50
N GLY A 599 11.16 28.73 -5.40
CA GLY A 599 12.01 28.57 -4.23
C GLY A 599 11.50 27.52 -3.23
N ASP A 600 10.44 26.80 -3.57
CA ASP A 600 9.99 25.62 -2.84
C ASP A 600 10.58 24.38 -3.52
N SER A 601 11.30 23.56 -2.75
CA SER A 601 12.00 22.36 -3.25
C SER A 601 11.06 21.30 -3.85
N ASP A 602 9.79 21.26 -3.42
CA ASP A 602 8.78 20.33 -3.96
C ASP A 602 8.49 20.61 -5.46
N PHE A 603 8.74 21.85 -5.91
CA PHE A 603 8.50 22.29 -7.30
C PHE A 603 9.77 22.66 -8.07
N ASP A 604 10.95 22.39 -7.52
CA ASP A 604 12.20 22.55 -8.23
C ASP A 604 12.36 21.45 -9.28
N VAL A 605 12.65 21.85 -10.52
CA VAL A 605 12.78 20.91 -11.65
C VAL A 605 14.14 21.10 -12.31
N LEU A 606 14.81 19.99 -12.61
CA LEU A 606 16.10 19.99 -13.28
C LEU A 606 16.03 20.79 -14.60
N PRO A 607 17.04 21.63 -14.90
CA PRO A 607 17.09 22.41 -16.14
C PRO A 607 16.94 21.57 -17.40
N SER A 608 17.48 20.35 -17.40
CA SER A 608 17.36 19.38 -18.51
C SER A 608 15.92 18.97 -18.79
N VAL A 609 15.13 18.72 -17.73
CA VAL A 609 13.71 18.39 -17.83
C VAL A 609 12.93 19.61 -18.36
N VAL A 610 13.17 20.78 -17.78
CA VAL A 610 12.54 22.04 -18.21
C VAL A 610 12.81 22.31 -19.69
N GLU A 611 14.05 22.12 -20.16
CA GLU A 611 14.40 22.31 -21.58
C GLU A 611 13.70 21.27 -22.47
N CYS A 612 13.67 19.99 -22.08
CA CYS A 612 13.00 18.94 -22.79
C CYS A 612 11.51 19.27 -23.01
N LEU A 613 10.79 19.64 -21.96
CA LEU A 613 9.37 19.98 -22.02
C LEU A 613 9.09 21.28 -22.81
N ARG A 614 9.99 22.28 -22.75
CA ARG A 614 9.85 23.54 -23.49
C ARG A 614 9.97 23.39 -25.01
N ARG A 615 10.73 22.42 -25.47
CA ARG A 615 10.85 22.11 -26.91
C ARG A 615 9.53 21.69 -27.55
N LYS A 616 8.59 21.15 -26.75
CA LYS A 616 7.29 20.62 -27.20
C LYS A 616 7.40 19.62 -28.37
N ASP A 617 8.51 18.90 -28.43
CA ASP A 617 8.68 17.81 -29.41
C ASP A 617 7.99 16.54 -28.88
N PHE A 618 6.67 16.62 -28.75
CA PHE A 618 5.86 15.54 -28.22
C PHE A 618 5.61 14.41 -29.21
N GLY A 619 5.74 14.69 -30.51
CA GLY A 619 5.63 13.68 -31.56
C GLY A 619 4.34 12.87 -31.47
N ARG A 620 4.44 11.56 -31.52
CA ARG A 620 3.32 10.61 -31.42
C ARG A 620 2.62 10.57 -30.03
N TYR A 621 3.19 11.20 -29.03
CA TYR A 621 2.64 11.26 -27.68
C TYR A 621 1.75 12.47 -27.44
N ALA A 622 1.72 13.41 -28.38
CA ALA A 622 0.87 14.60 -28.30
C ALA A 622 -0.62 14.23 -28.33
N THR A 623 -1.41 15.01 -27.60
CA THR A 623 -2.87 15.01 -27.74
C THR A 623 -3.29 15.65 -29.08
N GLY A 624 -4.55 15.46 -29.50
CA GLY A 624 -5.05 15.97 -30.77
C GLY A 624 -4.91 17.49 -30.97
N ASP A 625 -4.78 18.26 -29.87
CA ASP A 625 -4.53 19.70 -29.86
C ASP A 625 -3.03 20.07 -29.80
N GLY A 626 -2.13 19.07 -29.88
CA GLY A 626 -0.69 19.28 -29.86
C GLY A 626 -0.10 19.53 -28.47
N ASN A 627 -0.87 19.33 -27.40
CA ASN A 627 -0.40 19.36 -26.02
C ASN A 627 0.10 17.98 -25.54
N MET A 628 0.57 17.91 -24.31
CA MET A 628 0.94 16.69 -23.62
C MET A 628 0.19 16.61 -22.29
N ASN A 629 -0.63 15.57 -22.11
CA ASN A 629 -1.21 15.26 -20.81
C ASN A 629 -0.14 14.69 -19.88
N VAL A 630 -0.29 14.94 -18.58
CA VAL A 630 0.62 14.43 -17.53
C VAL A 630 -0.11 13.43 -16.63
N CYS A 631 -1.25 13.84 -16.07
CA CYS A 631 -2.08 12.99 -15.23
C CYS A 631 -3.54 13.07 -15.68
N PHE A 632 -4.31 12.05 -15.29
CA PHE A 632 -5.76 12.03 -15.44
C PHE A 632 -6.42 11.39 -14.23
N ILE A 633 -7.74 11.57 -14.11
CA ILE A 633 -8.54 10.99 -13.03
C ILE A 633 -9.70 10.18 -13.56
N SER A 634 -10.04 9.14 -12.81
CA SER A 634 -11.21 8.30 -13.01
C SER A 634 -11.90 8.02 -11.67
N ASP A 635 -13.15 7.58 -11.71
CA ASP A 635 -13.92 7.24 -10.51
C ASP A 635 -13.76 5.77 -10.06
N ASN A 636 -12.63 5.14 -10.42
CA ASN A 636 -12.26 3.81 -9.95
C ASN A 636 -12.03 3.81 -8.44
N ASP A 637 -12.51 2.75 -7.79
CA ASP A 637 -12.25 2.51 -6.36
C ASP A 637 -10.85 1.94 -6.16
N ILE A 638 -10.01 2.62 -5.39
CA ILE A 638 -8.62 2.23 -5.08
C ILE A 638 -8.28 2.48 -3.62
N THR A 639 -7.25 1.81 -3.14
CA THR A 639 -6.57 2.09 -1.86
C THR A 639 -5.06 1.91 -1.99
N GLY A 640 -4.30 2.16 -0.92
CA GLY A 640 -2.85 1.88 -0.86
C GLY A 640 -2.55 0.45 -1.29
N GLY A 641 -1.46 0.25 -2.07
CA GLY A 641 -1.15 -1.02 -2.75
C GLY A 641 -1.58 -1.04 -4.23
N ASN A 642 -2.59 -0.25 -4.62
CA ASN A 642 -2.89 0.01 -6.04
C ASN A 642 -1.84 0.89 -6.74
N SER A 643 -0.88 1.44 -6.03
CA SER A 643 0.25 2.14 -6.62
C SER A 643 0.96 1.25 -7.65
N GLY A 644 1.10 1.73 -8.90
CA GLY A 644 1.65 0.98 -10.04
C GLY A 644 0.64 0.08 -10.76
N SER A 645 -0.61 -0.01 -10.28
CA SER A 645 -1.67 -0.73 -10.99
C SER A 645 -1.89 -0.17 -12.38
N GLY A 646 -2.03 -1.05 -13.36
CA GLY A 646 -2.42 -0.64 -14.71
C GLY A 646 -3.83 -0.07 -14.76
N MET A 647 -3.97 1.07 -15.39
CA MET A 647 -5.25 1.63 -15.80
C MET A 647 -5.48 1.28 -17.27
N PHE A 648 -6.54 0.52 -17.54
CA PHE A 648 -6.79 -0.03 -18.87
C PHE A 648 -8.10 0.50 -19.46
N ASN A 649 -8.11 0.68 -20.78
CA ASN A 649 -9.33 0.97 -21.54
C ASN A 649 -10.20 -0.29 -21.73
N GLY A 650 -11.35 -0.15 -22.39
CA GLY A 650 -12.28 -1.27 -22.63
C GLY A 650 -11.69 -2.43 -23.44
N LYS A 651 -10.61 -2.20 -24.18
CA LYS A 651 -9.89 -3.22 -24.96
C LYS A 651 -8.77 -3.92 -24.18
N GLY A 652 -8.53 -3.52 -22.92
CA GLY A 652 -7.43 -4.03 -22.10
C GLY A 652 -6.07 -3.44 -22.48
N GLU A 653 -6.05 -2.27 -23.11
CA GLU A 653 -4.83 -1.55 -23.45
C GLU A 653 -4.49 -0.57 -22.33
N LEU A 654 -3.21 -0.52 -21.94
CA LEU A 654 -2.71 0.33 -20.85
C LEU A 654 -2.77 1.80 -21.26
N ILE A 655 -3.51 2.62 -20.53
CA ILE A 655 -3.66 4.08 -20.73
C ILE A 655 -2.98 4.90 -19.65
N GLY A 656 -2.61 4.31 -18.53
CA GLY A 656 -1.92 4.97 -17.41
C GLY A 656 -1.56 4.02 -16.29
N LEU A 657 -0.89 4.55 -15.27
CA LEU A 657 -0.57 3.84 -14.01
C LEU A 657 -1.22 4.61 -12.86
N ALA A 658 -2.04 3.94 -12.07
CA ALA A 658 -2.60 4.50 -10.86
C ALA A 658 -1.48 4.76 -9.84
N PHE A 659 -1.49 5.92 -9.18
CA PHE A 659 -0.45 6.23 -8.21
C PHE A 659 -0.96 6.92 -6.95
N ASP A 660 -2.16 7.53 -6.98
CA ASP A 660 -2.69 8.29 -5.85
C ASP A 660 -4.21 8.39 -5.93
N GLY A 661 -4.86 8.79 -4.83
CA GLY A 661 -6.22 9.29 -4.79
C GLY A 661 -6.24 10.80 -4.66
N ASN A 662 -7.37 11.44 -4.88
CA ASN A 662 -7.57 12.84 -4.53
C ASN A 662 -7.84 13.00 -3.02
N TRP A 663 -7.78 14.25 -2.50
CA TRP A 663 -8.00 14.51 -1.06
C TRP A 663 -9.36 14.00 -0.57
N GLU A 664 -10.37 14.11 -1.39
CA GLU A 664 -11.73 13.66 -1.11
C GLU A 664 -11.86 12.12 -1.09
N ALA A 665 -10.84 11.39 -1.57
CA ALA A 665 -10.79 9.93 -1.51
C ALA A 665 -10.28 9.38 -0.16
N MET A 666 -9.85 10.23 0.77
CA MET A 666 -9.21 9.79 2.03
C MET A 666 -10.14 8.99 2.97
N SER A 667 -11.47 9.06 2.79
CA SER A 667 -12.40 8.15 3.48
C SER A 667 -12.48 6.77 2.84
N GLY A 668 -11.84 6.56 1.70
CA GLY A 668 -12.02 5.40 0.83
C GLY A 668 -11.77 4.06 1.49
N ASP A 669 -10.90 3.98 2.50
CA ASP A 669 -10.69 2.73 3.24
C ASP A 669 -11.89 2.33 4.10
N ILE A 670 -12.77 3.28 4.45
CA ILE A 670 -13.93 3.07 5.32
C ILE A 670 -15.24 3.22 4.55
N VAL A 671 -15.34 4.23 3.68
CA VAL A 671 -16.54 4.51 2.88
C VAL A 671 -16.13 5.11 1.53
N PHE A 672 -16.71 4.60 0.47
CA PHE A 672 -16.55 5.15 -0.87
C PHE A 672 -17.58 6.25 -1.12
N GLU A 673 -17.15 7.42 -1.63
CA GLU A 673 -18.02 8.52 -2.00
C GLU A 673 -17.90 8.78 -3.51
N PRO A 674 -18.80 8.22 -4.34
CA PRO A 674 -18.62 8.16 -5.80
C PRO A 674 -18.59 9.53 -6.48
N ASN A 675 -19.23 10.56 -5.87
CA ASN A 675 -19.23 11.91 -6.44
C ASN A 675 -17.90 12.65 -6.27
N LEU A 676 -17.08 12.25 -5.29
CA LEU A 676 -15.92 12.99 -4.85
C LEU A 676 -14.61 12.23 -5.07
N GLN A 677 -14.61 10.91 -4.83
CA GLN A 677 -13.39 10.11 -4.88
C GLN A 677 -12.93 9.90 -6.31
N ARG A 678 -11.63 10.10 -6.55
CA ARG A 678 -10.99 9.86 -7.84
C ARG A 678 -9.66 9.16 -7.65
N CYS A 679 -9.43 8.17 -8.52
CA CYS A 679 -8.12 7.59 -8.77
C CYS A 679 -7.33 8.54 -9.66
N ILE A 680 -6.09 8.84 -9.29
CA ILE A 680 -5.17 9.65 -10.09
C ILE A 680 -4.19 8.71 -10.78
N GLY A 681 -4.13 8.81 -12.13
CA GLY A 681 -3.18 8.05 -12.95
C GLY A 681 -2.21 8.97 -13.71
N VAL A 682 -0.97 8.53 -13.86
CA VAL A 682 -0.04 9.15 -14.79
C VAL A 682 -0.39 8.68 -16.21
N ASP A 683 -0.49 9.62 -17.16
CA ASP A 683 -0.78 9.31 -18.58
C ASP A 683 0.37 8.50 -19.17
N ILE A 684 0.05 7.35 -19.77
CA ILE A 684 1.07 6.46 -20.33
C ILE A 684 1.89 7.13 -21.42
N ARG A 685 1.31 8.07 -22.18
CA ARG A 685 2.02 8.82 -23.23
C ARG A 685 3.11 9.73 -22.63
N TYR A 686 2.86 10.29 -21.43
CA TYR A 686 3.88 11.06 -20.70
C TYR A 686 5.01 10.15 -20.22
N VAL A 687 4.69 8.97 -19.72
CA VAL A 687 5.67 7.94 -19.35
C VAL A 687 6.58 7.61 -20.54
N LEU A 688 5.99 7.24 -21.67
CA LEU A 688 6.73 6.90 -22.89
C LEU A 688 7.55 8.08 -23.43
N TYR A 689 7.02 9.30 -23.37
CA TYR A 689 7.74 10.51 -23.75
C TYR A 689 8.99 10.73 -22.88
N MET A 690 8.87 10.56 -21.56
CA MET A 690 9.99 10.71 -20.65
C MET A 690 11.07 9.63 -20.90
N ILE A 691 10.67 8.41 -21.17
CA ILE A 691 11.60 7.32 -21.53
C ILE A 691 12.32 7.63 -22.85
N GLU A 692 11.56 7.93 -23.93
CA GLU A 692 12.13 8.10 -25.29
C GLU A 692 12.87 9.41 -25.47
N LYS A 693 12.24 10.54 -25.09
CA LYS A 693 12.77 11.88 -25.41
C LYS A 693 13.71 12.44 -24.37
N TYR A 694 13.39 12.27 -23.09
CA TYR A 694 14.24 12.72 -21.98
C TYR A 694 15.36 11.70 -21.72
N GLY A 695 15.01 10.44 -21.46
CA GLY A 695 15.94 9.37 -21.16
C GLY A 695 16.73 8.84 -22.36
N LYS A 696 16.28 9.16 -23.59
CA LYS A 696 16.87 8.68 -24.86
C LYS A 696 16.94 7.15 -24.96
N ALA A 697 16.06 6.46 -24.27
CA ALA A 697 15.99 5.00 -24.19
C ALA A 697 14.95 4.45 -25.18
N SER A 698 15.10 4.75 -26.49
CA SER A 698 14.19 4.29 -27.55
C SER A 698 14.09 2.77 -27.63
N CYS A 699 15.17 2.04 -27.25
CA CYS A 699 15.16 0.59 -27.21
C CYS A 699 14.09 0.01 -26.29
N LEU A 700 13.77 0.67 -25.17
CA LEU A 700 12.70 0.25 -24.26
C LEU A 700 11.33 0.42 -24.90
N ILE A 701 11.16 1.45 -25.75
CA ILE A 701 9.90 1.68 -26.48
C ILE A 701 9.71 0.66 -27.60
N ASP A 702 10.82 0.24 -28.25
CA ASP A 702 10.78 -0.74 -29.34
C ASP A 702 10.38 -2.16 -28.85
N GLU A 703 10.55 -2.45 -27.57
CA GLU A 703 10.06 -3.69 -26.93
C GLU A 703 8.53 -3.72 -26.73
N LEU A 704 7.85 -2.56 -26.75
CA LEU A 704 6.44 -2.47 -26.38
C LEU A 704 5.52 -2.79 -27.54
N LYS A 705 4.36 -3.39 -27.21
CA LYS A 705 3.27 -3.55 -28.18
C LYS A 705 2.38 -2.30 -28.16
N LEU A 706 2.75 -1.29 -28.92
CA LEU A 706 1.99 -0.04 -29.02
C LEU A 706 0.71 -0.23 -29.83
N LYS A 707 -0.34 0.51 -29.44
CA LYS A 707 -1.68 0.57 -30.05
C LYS A 707 -2.07 2.02 -30.28
N ASP A 708 -2.61 2.29 -31.46
CA ASP A 708 -3.13 3.62 -31.86
C ASP A 708 -4.57 3.82 -31.41
#